data_c40d6c6d29c6c7a7bd6b7cb6b8a87e4e
#
_entry.id   c40d6c6d29c6c7a7bd6b7cb6b8a87e4e
#
_cell.length_a   1.000
_cell.length_b   1.000
_cell.length_c   1.000
_cell.angle_alpha   90.00
_cell.angle_beta   90.00
_cell.angle_gamma   90.00
#
_symmetry.space_group_name_H-M   'P 1'
#
loop_
_entity.id
_entity.type
_entity.pdbx_description
1 polymer ?
#
loop_
_entity_poly.entity_id
_entity_poly.type
_entity_poly.pdbx_seq_one_letter_code
_entity_poly.pdbx_strand_id
1 'polypeptide(L)'
;MMTLNTAREAVLTRARAWWRARMPTREAVVVSALLLVILEVAYLAAFFVRAELLLRPSDASTIVSTVLVVVGIKFLIFYWRGLAHRPWRAARFEDLNRLLRASTTALFVLIACNYFGYYVASWTPIPRSVLLLDWAFTLLGVGGMQALARSLYEEIMPATHVGNEHNVLVVDASPDGRELARALGEFAGGTYRVAGLLDDDPERYGERIGHARVLGPVSMAPACAERLRATEVVVRQGAIYGERLRGLWDACATIGVRVRIAENVGPLDPPPGTKRHTVAPLAIRDVELRDLLSRPQAQLTDRDVDVVPFLQDRTILVTGAGGSIGSEICRQLIRFAPAKLVLVERSEIALFNIHRELAASSTLGGTVLEPLLCDVAHTDRMRHVFAEHRPAVIFHAAAFKHVPLMEMHPLEAIENNTLATARLAELAEAHAAKAFVSLSTDKAVHPSSVMGASKLVAERFLQAFNATSSTRFVVVRFGNVLGSSGSAVPIFTEQLARRQPITITDPAVRRYFMTIDEAAQLVLLAGAVSPKGGTYVLEMGEPLRIVDLVSSLAFVMKIPRDEVRIDYCGLRPGEKLDEELFYADERRVPTVNPLVTFANRPPLPLARVRQWLDELAAAAAGGDSRVATDVLMGIATADCAGVVPLEPQADDLE
;
A
#
# COMPACT_ATOMS: atom_id res chain seq x y z
N MET A 1 48.70 -8.36 -22.05
CA MET A 1 49.22 -7.87 -20.76
C MET A 1 48.26 -6.97 -19.97
N MET A 2 47.18 -6.49 -20.55
CA MET A 2 46.22 -5.57 -19.89
C MET A 2 45.16 -6.28 -18.99
N THR A 3 44.90 -7.57 -19.18
CA THR A 3 43.86 -8.35 -18.46
C THR A 3 44.30 -8.92 -17.11
N LEU A 4 45.60 -9.06 -16.87
CA LEU A 4 46.14 -9.57 -15.60
C LEU A 4 46.23 -8.49 -14.50
N ASN A 5 46.41 -7.23 -14.86
CA ASN A 5 46.44 -6.13 -13.89
C ASN A 5 45.05 -5.76 -13.35
N THR A 6 44.02 -5.81 -14.19
CA THR A 6 42.62 -5.56 -13.75
C THR A 6 42.06 -6.65 -12.84
N ALA A 7 42.42 -7.91 -13.06
CA ALA A 7 42.06 -9.01 -12.18
C ALA A 7 42.76 -8.91 -10.81
N ARG A 8 44.06 -8.50 -10.80
CA ARG A 8 44.83 -8.29 -9.56
C ARG A 8 44.29 -7.12 -8.74
N GLU A 9 43.92 -6.01 -9.39
CA GLU A 9 43.30 -4.86 -8.71
C GLU A 9 41.89 -5.19 -8.17
N ALA A 10 41.10 -5.96 -8.88
CA ALA A 10 39.79 -6.41 -8.42
C ALA A 10 39.89 -7.35 -7.20
N VAL A 11 40.90 -8.23 -7.17
CA VAL A 11 41.17 -9.11 -6.00
C VAL A 11 41.69 -8.28 -4.82
N LEU A 12 42.57 -7.33 -5.05
CA LEU A 12 43.12 -6.46 -3.99
C LEU A 12 42.05 -5.50 -3.44
N THR A 13 41.11 -5.01 -4.27
CA THR A 13 40.00 -4.18 -3.83
C THR A 13 38.97 -4.99 -3.04
N ARG A 14 38.66 -6.22 -3.46
CA ARG A 14 37.83 -7.14 -2.69
C ARG A 14 38.48 -7.55 -1.37
N ALA A 15 39.79 -7.82 -1.36
CA ALA A 15 40.52 -8.12 -0.15
C ALA A 15 40.56 -6.93 0.82
N ARG A 16 40.79 -5.71 0.31
CA ARG A 16 40.75 -4.45 1.12
C ARG A 16 39.35 -4.14 1.65
N ALA A 17 38.31 -4.35 0.86
CA ALA A 17 36.91 -4.20 1.29
C ALA A 17 36.56 -5.23 2.36
N TRP A 18 36.98 -6.50 2.17
CA TRP A 18 36.80 -7.58 3.13
C TRP A 18 37.57 -7.32 4.46
N TRP A 19 38.78 -6.78 4.39
CA TRP A 19 39.58 -6.36 5.55
C TRP A 19 38.95 -5.17 6.30
N ARG A 20 38.52 -4.11 5.58
CA ARG A 20 37.85 -2.94 6.19
C ARG A 20 36.51 -3.30 6.83
N ALA A 21 35.75 -4.22 6.24
CA ALA A 21 34.49 -4.72 6.82
C ALA A 21 34.69 -5.55 8.09
N ARG A 22 35.93 -6.02 8.36
CA ARG A 22 36.30 -6.82 9.53
C ARG A 22 37.22 -6.14 10.53
N MET A 23 37.63 -4.90 10.30
CA MET A 23 38.31 -4.14 11.36
C MET A 23 37.35 -3.99 12.55
N PRO A 24 37.73 -4.47 13.76
CA PRO A 24 36.87 -4.33 14.92
C PRO A 24 36.65 -2.85 15.22
N THR A 25 35.40 -2.44 15.31
CA THR A 25 35.06 -1.13 15.85
C THR A 25 35.54 -1.04 17.29
N ARG A 26 35.77 0.18 17.82
CA ARG A 26 36.15 0.36 19.24
C ARG A 26 35.23 -0.41 20.17
N GLU A 27 33.93 -0.45 19.86
CA GLU A 27 32.93 -1.21 20.61
C GLU A 27 33.16 -2.74 20.56
N ALA A 28 33.51 -3.29 19.41
CA ALA A 28 33.80 -4.72 19.27
C ALA A 28 35.04 -5.15 20.06
N VAL A 29 36.04 -4.27 20.20
CA VAL A 29 37.22 -4.52 21.04
C VAL A 29 36.83 -4.56 22.52
N VAL A 30 36.01 -3.61 22.97
CA VAL A 30 35.52 -3.57 24.36
C VAL A 30 34.68 -4.81 24.67
N VAL A 31 33.73 -5.17 23.80
CA VAL A 31 32.89 -6.36 23.95
C VAL A 31 33.72 -7.65 24.00
N SER A 32 34.76 -7.75 23.14
CA SER A 32 35.64 -8.91 23.13
C SER A 32 36.48 -9.02 24.42
N ALA A 33 36.99 -7.90 24.93
CA ALA A 33 37.73 -7.86 26.17
C ALA A 33 36.84 -8.24 27.38
N LEU A 34 35.63 -7.68 27.43
CA LEU A 34 34.68 -7.99 28.49
C LEU A 34 34.24 -9.46 28.44
N LEU A 35 34.03 -10.01 27.24
CA LEU A 35 33.71 -11.42 27.04
C LEU A 35 34.82 -12.31 27.57
N LEU A 36 36.10 -12.03 27.28
CA LEU A 36 37.23 -12.78 27.82
C LEU A 36 37.23 -12.80 29.35
N VAL A 37 37.04 -11.65 29.99
CA VAL A 37 36.96 -11.56 31.45
C VAL A 37 35.81 -12.41 32.01
N ILE A 38 34.62 -12.35 31.39
CA ILE A 38 33.47 -13.15 31.85
C ILE A 38 33.73 -14.64 31.70
N LEU A 39 34.36 -15.09 30.60
CA LEU A 39 34.69 -16.49 30.36
C LEU A 39 35.70 -17.00 31.38
N GLU A 40 36.70 -16.18 31.74
CA GLU A 40 37.70 -16.50 32.77
C GLU A 40 37.06 -16.58 34.16
N VAL A 41 36.27 -15.59 34.54
CA VAL A 41 35.57 -15.55 35.84
C VAL A 41 34.61 -16.73 35.96
N ALA A 42 33.87 -17.11 34.92
CA ALA A 42 32.97 -18.25 34.91
C ALA A 42 33.74 -19.57 35.20
N TYR A 43 34.90 -19.74 34.56
CA TYR A 43 35.72 -20.90 34.74
C TYR A 43 36.31 -20.98 36.17
N LEU A 44 36.83 -19.91 36.70
CA LEU A 44 37.34 -19.82 38.07
C LEU A 44 36.24 -20.09 39.10
N ALA A 45 35.06 -19.45 38.91
CA ALA A 45 33.90 -19.65 39.78
C ALA A 45 33.46 -21.10 39.83
N ALA A 46 33.53 -21.83 38.70
CA ALA A 46 33.20 -23.26 38.66
C ALA A 46 34.10 -24.12 39.55
N PHE A 47 35.39 -23.80 39.62
CA PHE A 47 36.31 -24.47 40.54
C PHE A 47 36.04 -24.10 42.01
N PHE A 48 35.81 -22.79 42.29
CA PHE A 48 35.52 -22.34 43.66
C PHE A 48 34.25 -23.00 44.24
N VAL A 49 33.18 -23.04 43.42
CA VAL A 49 31.91 -23.66 43.88
C VAL A 49 32.08 -25.18 44.08
N ARG A 50 32.81 -25.85 43.17
CA ARG A 50 33.07 -27.29 43.34
C ARG A 50 33.92 -27.58 44.59
N ALA A 51 34.89 -26.72 44.91
CA ALA A 51 35.81 -26.90 46.04
C ALA A 51 35.20 -26.37 47.37
N GLU A 52 33.88 -26.09 47.42
CA GLU A 52 33.21 -25.55 48.61
C GLU A 52 33.93 -24.29 49.15
N LEU A 53 34.42 -23.43 48.25
CA LEU A 53 35.21 -22.21 48.51
C LEU A 53 36.63 -22.44 49.03
N LEU A 54 37.09 -23.68 49.18
CA LEU A 54 38.45 -24.07 49.64
C LEU A 54 39.21 -24.79 48.54
N LEU A 55 40.02 -24.04 47.76
CA LEU A 55 40.84 -24.62 46.69
C LEU A 55 41.95 -25.49 47.25
N ARG A 56 42.06 -26.75 46.77
CA ARG A 56 43.17 -27.66 47.07
C ARG A 56 44.37 -27.31 46.18
N PRO A 57 45.61 -27.58 46.58
CA PRO A 57 46.78 -27.37 45.73
C PRO A 57 46.70 -28.06 44.34
N SER A 58 46.05 -29.21 44.26
CA SER A 58 45.78 -29.91 43.01
C SER A 58 44.84 -29.17 42.08
N ASP A 59 43.84 -28.43 42.63
CA ASP A 59 42.89 -27.65 41.84
C ASP A 59 43.60 -26.39 41.28
N ALA A 60 44.43 -25.75 42.07
CA ALA A 60 45.23 -24.58 41.63
C ALA A 60 46.17 -24.95 40.47
N SER A 61 46.85 -26.08 40.51
CA SER A 61 47.72 -26.54 39.42
C SER A 61 46.93 -26.84 38.13
N THR A 62 45.72 -27.43 38.27
CA THR A 62 44.82 -27.70 37.13
C THR A 62 44.30 -26.43 36.52
N ILE A 63 43.89 -25.42 37.32
CA ILE A 63 43.48 -24.12 36.85
C ILE A 63 44.58 -23.45 36.03
N VAL A 64 45.78 -23.32 36.57
CA VAL A 64 46.89 -22.65 35.91
C VAL A 64 47.27 -23.30 34.57
N SER A 65 47.21 -24.64 34.50
CA SER A 65 47.54 -25.35 33.25
C SER A 65 46.42 -25.32 32.20
N THR A 66 45.17 -25.14 32.58
CA THR A 66 44.04 -25.30 31.66
C THR A 66 43.27 -24.01 31.33
N VAL A 67 43.36 -22.95 32.15
CA VAL A 67 42.56 -21.72 32.01
C VAL A 67 42.70 -21.08 30.61
N LEU A 68 43.94 -20.94 30.12
CA LEU A 68 44.19 -20.32 28.82
C LEU A 68 43.60 -21.12 27.66
N VAL A 69 43.65 -22.45 27.75
CA VAL A 69 43.14 -23.37 26.73
C VAL A 69 41.60 -23.32 26.74
N VAL A 70 40.97 -23.40 27.92
CA VAL A 70 39.52 -23.39 28.08
C VAL A 70 38.94 -22.06 27.62
N VAL A 71 39.48 -20.93 28.10
CA VAL A 71 39.05 -19.58 27.72
C VAL A 71 39.29 -19.33 26.22
N GLY A 72 40.44 -19.79 25.69
CA GLY A 72 40.76 -19.66 24.26
C GLY A 72 39.79 -20.40 23.34
N ILE A 73 39.47 -21.66 23.67
CA ILE A 73 38.49 -22.47 22.90
C ILE A 73 37.10 -21.81 22.95
N LYS A 74 36.65 -21.41 24.14
CA LYS A 74 35.37 -20.75 24.31
C LYS A 74 35.31 -19.44 23.52
N PHE A 75 36.32 -18.59 23.66
CA PHE A 75 36.41 -17.33 22.96
C PHE A 75 36.37 -17.50 21.44
N LEU A 76 37.10 -18.50 20.89
CA LEU A 76 37.12 -18.79 19.47
C LEU A 76 35.72 -19.18 18.94
N ILE A 77 35.01 -20.03 19.69
CA ILE A 77 33.66 -20.47 19.36
C ILE A 77 32.67 -19.29 19.40
N PHE A 78 32.76 -18.44 20.45
CA PHE A 78 31.91 -17.25 20.60
C PHE A 78 32.22 -16.19 19.51
N TYR A 79 33.49 -16.03 19.16
CA TYR A 79 33.92 -15.16 18.06
C TYR A 79 33.35 -15.65 16.72
N TRP A 80 33.47 -16.95 16.44
CA TRP A 80 32.94 -17.58 15.22
C TRP A 80 31.41 -17.47 15.11
N ARG A 81 30.71 -17.54 16.22
CA ARG A 81 29.25 -17.38 16.31
C ARG A 81 28.82 -15.91 16.30
N GLY A 82 29.75 -14.97 16.23
CA GLY A 82 29.46 -13.52 16.11
C GLY A 82 29.05 -12.85 17.41
N LEU A 83 29.23 -13.47 18.57
CA LEU A 83 28.90 -12.91 19.89
C LEU A 83 29.92 -11.88 20.36
N ALA A 84 31.14 -11.92 19.84
CA ALA A 84 32.23 -11.00 20.18
C ALA A 84 32.21 -9.68 19.38
N HIS A 85 31.42 -9.59 18.28
CA HIS A 85 31.44 -8.42 17.37
C HIS A 85 30.19 -7.56 17.47
N ARG A 86 29.14 -8.03 18.12
CA ARG A 86 27.88 -7.31 18.22
C ARG A 86 27.81 -6.49 19.50
N PRO A 87 27.36 -5.21 19.43
CA PRO A 87 27.14 -4.43 20.61
C PRO A 87 26.01 -5.04 21.46
N TRP A 88 26.26 -5.32 22.72
CA TRP A 88 25.29 -5.96 23.64
C TRP A 88 24.05 -5.12 23.91
N ARG A 89 24.14 -3.82 23.68
CA ARG A 89 22.98 -2.91 23.73
C ARG A 89 21.86 -3.26 22.74
N ALA A 90 22.19 -3.94 21.64
CA ALA A 90 21.25 -4.36 20.58
C ALA A 90 20.84 -5.84 20.68
N ALA A 91 21.05 -6.49 21.83
CA ALA A 91 20.75 -7.89 22.02
C ALA A 91 19.24 -8.18 21.89
N ARG A 92 18.88 -9.15 21.01
CA ARG A 92 17.52 -9.63 20.77
C ARG A 92 17.33 -11.02 21.37
N PHE A 93 16.09 -11.48 21.47
CA PHE A 93 15.79 -12.85 21.94
C PHE A 93 16.51 -13.94 21.12
N GLU A 94 16.76 -13.71 19.85
CA GLU A 94 17.56 -14.60 19.00
C GLU A 94 19.02 -14.74 19.46
N ASP A 95 19.58 -13.73 20.10
CA ASP A 95 20.96 -13.75 20.58
C ASP A 95 21.11 -14.63 21.82
N LEU A 96 20.05 -14.78 22.62
CA LEU A 96 19.99 -15.75 23.70
C LEU A 96 20.08 -17.21 23.18
N ASN A 97 19.37 -17.50 22.08
CA ASN A 97 19.45 -18.82 21.44
C ASN A 97 20.84 -19.07 20.81
N ARG A 98 21.49 -18.02 20.28
CA ARG A 98 22.89 -18.10 19.79
C ARG A 98 23.87 -18.35 20.93
N LEU A 99 23.67 -17.65 22.06
CA LEU A 99 24.48 -17.83 23.27
C LEU A 99 24.37 -19.26 23.78
N LEU A 100 23.14 -19.78 23.89
CA LEU A 100 22.91 -21.18 24.33
C LEU A 100 23.61 -22.17 23.42
N ARG A 101 23.45 -22.02 22.10
CA ARG A 101 24.11 -22.92 21.12
C ARG A 101 25.62 -22.79 21.15
N ALA A 102 26.19 -21.58 21.31
CA ALA A 102 27.63 -21.38 21.41
C ALA A 102 28.22 -22.00 22.67
N SER A 103 27.58 -21.75 23.82
CA SER A 103 28.01 -22.31 25.11
C SER A 103 27.91 -23.85 25.13
N THR A 104 26.84 -24.42 24.60
CA THR A 104 26.68 -25.88 24.51
C THR A 104 27.68 -26.49 23.53
N THR A 105 27.96 -25.85 22.39
CA THR A 105 29.03 -26.31 21.48
C THR A 105 30.40 -26.26 22.17
N ALA A 106 30.68 -25.20 22.93
CA ALA A 106 31.93 -25.08 23.70
C ALA A 106 32.08 -26.21 24.77
N LEU A 107 30.99 -26.50 25.48
CA LEU A 107 30.96 -27.59 26.45
C LEU A 107 31.34 -28.94 25.80
N PHE A 108 30.72 -29.31 24.69
CA PHE A 108 31.04 -30.58 24.00
C PHE A 108 32.47 -30.61 23.48
N VAL A 109 32.99 -29.51 22.93
CA VAL A 109 34.38 -29.40 22.48
C VAL A 109 35.35 -29.57 23.68
N LEU A 110 35.06 -28.91 24.81
CA LEU A 110 35.87 -29.02 26.01
C LEU A 110 35.86 -30.43 26.61
N ILE A 111 34.71 -31.10 26.62
CA ILE A 111 34.62 -32.52 27.05
C ILE A 111 35.50 -33.39 26.14
N ALA A 112 35.42 -33.21 24.83
CA ALA A 112 36.24 -33.98 23.89
C ALA A 112 37.73 -33.68 24.05
N CYS A 113 38.14 -32.40 24.18
CA CYS A 113 39.52 -32.02 24.44
C CYS A 113 40.03 -32.52 25.77
N ASN A 114 39.23 -32.50 26.83
CA ASN A 114 39.59 -33.02 28.15
C ASN A 114 39.82 -34.54 28.11
N TYR A 115 38.96 -35.27 27.40
CA TYR A 115 39.12 -36.71 27.22
C TYR A 115 40.37 -37.05 26.41
N PHE A 116 40.58 -36.37 25.25
CA PHE A 116 41.74 -36.58 24.40
C PHE A 116 43.04 -36.19 25.12
N GLY A 117 43.07 -35.05 25.81
CA GLY A 117 44.21 -34.56 26.57
C GLY A 117 44.67 -35.54 27.68
N TYR A 118 43.67 -36.15 28.36
CA TYR A 118 43.96 -37.17 29.39
C TYR A 118 44.64 -38.43 28.83
N TYR A 119 44.12 -38.98 27.72
CA TYR A 119 44.61 -40.23 27.17
C TYR A 119 45.85 -40.08 26.28
N VAL A 120 46.05 -38.96 25.63
CA VAL A 120 47.15 -38.79 24.64
C VAL A 120 48.29 -37.91 25.16
N ALA A 121 47.96 -36.85 25.93
CA ALA A 121 48.95 -35.85 26.36
C ALA A 121 49.24 -35.87 27.87
N SER A 122 48.76 -36.86 28.61
CA SER A 122 48.94 -37.00 30.07
C SER A 122 48.52 -35.74 30.87
N TRP A 123 47.47 -35.04 30.41
CA TRP A 123 46.94 -33.86 31.07
C TRP A 123 46.26 -34.23 32.40
N THR A 124 46.33 -33.31 33.37
CA THR A 124 45.46 -33.38 34.55
C THR A 124 44.02 -33.12 34.11
N PRO A 125 43.10 -34.11 34.27
CA PRO A 125 41.77 -33.98 33.73
C PRO A 125 40.95 -32.93 34.51
N ILE A 126 40.27 -32.05 33.77
CA ILE A 126 39.31 -31.13 34.35
C ILE A 126 38.11 -31.96 34.84
N PRO A 127 37.69 -31.81 36.09
CA PRO A 127 36.54 -32.53 36.62
C PRO A 127 35.25 -32.21 35.86
N ARG A 128 34.43 -33.22 35.57
CA ARG A 128 33.20 -33.08 34.78
C ARG A 128 32.21 -32.08 35.38
N SER A 129 32.12 -32.02 36.71
CA SER A 129 31.29 -31.04 37.42
C SER A 129 31.74 -29.58 37.15
N VAL A 130 33.04 -29.33 37.03
CA VAL A 130 33.57 -28.00 36.67
C VAL A 130 33.14 -27.58 35.28
N LEU A 131 33.17 -28.49 34.29
CA LEU A 131 32.75 -28.17 32.93
C LEU A 131 31.26 -27.82 32.84
N LEU A 132 30.41 -28.51 33.61
CA LEU A 132 28.98 -28.23 33.70
C LEU A 132 28.69 -26.88 34.41
N LEU A 133 29.38 -26.63 35.54
CA LEU A 133 29.26 -25.37 36.27
C LEU A 133 29.77 -24.21 35.43
N ASP A 134 30.88 -24.37 34.74
CA ASP A 134 31.42 -23.36 33.82
C ASP A 134 30.46 -23.05 32.66
N TRP A 135 29.80 -24.04 32.10
CA TRP A 135 28.74 -23.83 31.11
C TRP A 135 27.59 -22.98 31.68
N ALA A 136 27.11 -23.34 32.88
CA ALA A 136 26.03 -22.60 33.53
C ALA A 136 26.43 -21.15 33.88
N PHE A 137 27.61 -20.94 34.45
CA PHE A 137 28.12 -19.61 34.79
C PHE A 137 28.44 -18.78 33.56
N THR A 138 28.85 -19.38 32.45
CA THR A 138 29.02 -18.70 31.18
C THR A 138 27.68 -18.17 30.62
N LEU A 139 26.64 -18.99 30.69
CA LEU A 139 25.29 -18.54 30.28
C LEU A 139 24.77 -17.42 31.16
N LEU A 140 24.89 -17.54 32.48
CA LEU A 140 24.47 -16.52 33.41
C LEU A 140 25.30 -15.23 33.29
N GLY A 141 26.61 -15.33 33.16
CA GLY A 141 27.51 -14.18 33.08
C GLY A 141 27.33 -13.39 31.78
N VAL A 142 27.37 -14.05 30.63
CA VAL A 142 27.21 -13.39 29.34
C VAL A 142 25.77 -12.95 29.14
N GLY A 143 24.78 -13.80 29.45
CA GLY A 143 23.35 -13.45 29.32
C GLY A 143 22.93 -12.34 30.28
N GLY A 144 23.37 -12.39 31.53
CA GLY A 144 23.13 -11.36 32.53
C GLY A 144 23.77 -10.02 32.15
N MET A 145 25.01 -10.03 31.64
CA MET A 145 25.68 -8.82 31.19
C MET A 145 25.00 -8.23 29.94
N GLN A 146 24.51 -9.05 29.01
CA GLN A 146 23.73 -8.59 27.86
C GLN A 146 22.40 -7.95 28.32
N ALA A 147 21.71 -8.58 29.27
CA ALA A 147 20.48 -8.05 29.83
C ALA A 147 20.73 -6.73 30.60
N LEU A 148 21.80 -6.68 31.39
CA LEU A 148 22.22 -5.47 32.12
C LEU A 148 22.62 -4.33 31.16
N ALA A 149 23.42 -4.62 30.14
CA ALA A 149 23.83 -3.65 29.14
C ALA A 149 22.62 -3.08 28.40
N ARG A 150 21.64 -3.91 28.10
CA ARG A 150 20.38 -3.47 27.50
C ARG A 150 19.56 -2.62 28.45
N SER A 151 19.38 -3.04 29.69
CA SER A 151 18.61 -2.30 30.72
C SER A 151 19.24 -0.94 31.01
N LEU A 152 20.56 -0.90 31.18
CA LEU A 152 21.30 0.35 31.42
C LEU A 152 21.22 1.29 30.21
N TYR A 153 21.28 0.72 28.98
CA TYR A 153 21.13 1.54 27.77
C TYR A 153 19.71 2.08 27.62
N GLU A 154 18.71 1.27 27.96
CA GLU A 154 17.30 1.66 27.95
C GLU A 154 16.93 2.65 29.05
N GLU A 155 17.55 2.61 30.23
CA GLU A 155 17.19 3.44 31.41
C GLU A 155 18.11 4.65 31.64
N ILE A 156 19.41 4.55 31.37
CA ILE A 156 20.42 5.56 31.79
C ILE A 156 20.91 6.43 30.66
N MET A 157 20.74 6.02 29.36
CA MET A 157 21.11 6.82 28.20
C MET A 157 19.90 7.31 27.38
N PRO A 158 18.95 8.03 27.95
CA PRO A 158 17.90 8.65 27.16
C PRO A 158 18.31 9.96 26.51
N ALA A 159 19.54 10.40 26.47
CA ALA A 159 19.85 11.63 25.75
C ALA A 159 21.31 12.11 25.87
N THR A 160 22.18 11.60 25.05
CA THR A 160 23.43 12.32 24.70
C THR A 160 23.71 12.34 23.20
N HIS A 161 22.65 12.33 22.36
CA HIS A 161 22.80 12.80 20.99
C HIS A 161 22.21 14.21 20.92
N VAL A 162 23.06 15.18 21.14
CA VAL A 162 22.83 16.59 20.82
C VAL A 162 22.90 16.73 19.29
N GLY A 163 21.82 16.39 18.64
CA GLY A 163 21.50 16.68 17.26
C GLY A 163 20.00 16.97 17.23
N ASN A 164 19.52 17.82 16.34
CA ASN A 164 18.13 18.25 16.19
C ASN A 164 17.13 17.07 16.25
N GLU A 165 16.86 16.55 17.45
CA GLU A 165 15.84 15.52 17.67
C GLU A 165 14.48 16.18 17.55
N HIS A 166 13.70 15.75 16.57
CA HIS A 166 12.29 16.14 16.47
C HIS A 166 11.46 15.27 17.40
N ASN A 167 10.98 15.83 18.51
CA ASN A 167 9.99 15.17 19.35
C ASN A 167 8.70 15.03 18.55
N VAL A 168 8.19 13.81 18.44
CA VAL A 168 6.95 13.52 17.69
C VAL A 168 5.94 12.81 18.55
N LEU A 169 4.66 13.12 18.34
CA LEU A 169 3.54 12.31 18.80
C LEU A 169 3.07 11.40 17.67
N VAL A 170 2.73 10.17 17.99
CA VAL A 170 2.20 9.21 17.01
C VAL A 170 0.71 9.01 17.27
N VAL A 171 -0.10 9.15 16.25
CA VAL A 171 -1.54 8.83 16.32
C VAL A 171 -1.75 7.41 15.83
N ASP A 172 -2.31 6.60 16.68
CA ASP A 172 -2.61 5.18 16.59
C ASP A 172 -1.71 4.34 17.52
N ALA A 173 -2.32 3.58 18.42
CA ALA A 173 -1.66 2.62 19.30
C ALA A 173 -2.03 1.16 18.95
N SER A 174 -2.64 0.91 17.78
CA SER A 174 -2.86 -0.43 17.21
C SER A 174 -1.53 -1.16 16.98
N PRO A 175 -1.52 -2.45 16.67
CA PRO A 175 -0.30 -3.17 16.32
C PRO A 175 0.54 -2.47 15.24
N ASP A 176 -0.11 -1.90 14.21
CA ASP A 176 0.55 -1.18 13.12
C ASP A 176 1.14 0.17 13.60
N GLY A 177 0.40 0.90 14.44
CA GLY A 177 0.88 2.15 15.04
C GLY A 177 2.05 1.94 15.99
N ARG A 178 2.10 0.79 16.69
CA ARG A 178 3.25 0.37 17.49
C ARG A 178 4.48 0.09 16.64
N GLU A 179 4.28 -0.51 15.47
CA GLU A 179 5.36 -0.76 14.51
C GLU A 179 5.88 0.57 13.93
N LEU A 180 4.98 1.50 13.60
CA LEU A 180 5.34 2.87 13.21
C LEU A 180 6.19 3.55 14.28
N ALA A 181 5.77 3.51 15.54
CA ALA A 181 6.50 4.14 16.64
C ALA A 181 7.91 3.54 16.81
N ARG A 182 8.06 2.24 16.62
CA ARG A 182 9.37 1.56 16.61
C ARG A 182 10.22 1.97 15.40
N ALA A 183 9.61 1.98 14.21
CA ALA A 183 10.29 2.36 12.98
C ALA A 183 10.80 3.81 13.04
N LEU A 184 10.03 4.73 13.57
CA LEU A 184 10.45 6.12 13.79
C LEU A 184 11.68 6.22 14.71
N GLY A 185 11.74 5.40 15.77
CA GLY A 185 12.89 5.37 16.68
C GLY A 185 14.15 4.70 16.09
N GLU A 186 13.99 3.69 15.24
CA GLU A 186 15.11 2.89 14.70
C GLU A 186 15.65 3.44 13.37
N PHE A 187 14.78 3.97 12.49
CA PHE A 187 15.12 4.24 11.08
C PHE A 187 15.75 5.60 10.82
N ALA A 188 15.41 6.59 11.60
CA ALA A 188 15.81 7.97 11.33
C ALA A 188 17.21 8.33 11.85
N GLY A 189 18.05 7.33 12.19
CA GLY A 189 19.38 7.60 12.74
C GLY A 189 19.37 8.49 13.99
N GLY A 190 18.26 8.47 14.76
CA GLY A 190 18.05 9.34 15.93
C GLY A 190 17.43 10.70 15.61
N THR A 191 16.89 10.91 14.41
CA THR A 191 16.26 12.20 14.04
C THR A 191 14.89 12.38 14.68
N TYR A 192 14.12 11.29 14.89
CA TYR A 192 12.80 11.34 15.53
C TYR A 192 12.81 10.65 16.89
N ARG A 193 12.24 11.34 17.89
CA ARG A 193 11.98 10.79 19.22
C ARG A 193 10.48 10.72 19.45
N VAL A 194 9.93 9.53 19.61
CA VAL A 194 8.52 9.35 19.94
C VAL A 194 8.29 9.73 21.40
N ALA A 195 7.68 10.90 21.62
CA ALA A 195 7.40 11.44 22.95
C ALA A 195 6.15 10.82 23.58
N GLY A 196 5.23 10.30 22.77
CA GLY A 196 3.99 9.66 23.22
C GLY A 196 3.14 9.18 22.05
N LEU A 197 2.15 8.34 22.36
CA LEU A 197 1.13 7.90 21.42
C LEU A 197 -0.24 8.45 21.83
N LEU A 198 -1.12 8.61 20.87
CA LEU A 198 -2.51 9.02 21.04
C LEU A 198 -3.41 7.99 20.37
N ASP A 199 -4.47 7.59 21.04
CA ASP A 199 -5.47 6.66 20.52
C ASP A 199 -6.82 6.98 21.16
N ASP A 200 -7.91 6.79 20.39
CA ASP A 200 -9.25 7.05 20.93
C ASP A 200 -9.85 5.87 21.69
N ASP A 201 -9.17 4.71 21.68
CA ASP A 201 -9.54 3.54 22.43
C ASP A 201 -9.13 3.68 23.91
N PRO A 202 -10.08 3.85 24.85
CA PRO A 202 -9.76 4.04 26.27
C PRO A 202 -9.03 2.86 26.91
N GLU A 203 -9.19 1.64 26.39
CA GLU A 203 -8.54 0.44 26.93
C GLU A 203 -7.02 0.48 26.76
N ARG A 204 -6.53 1.30 25.83
CA ARG A 204 -5.10 1.47 25.54
C ARG A 204 -4.43 2.56 26.35
N TYR A 205 -5.19 3.37 27.08
CA TYR A 205 -4.62 4.51 27.81
C TYR A 205 -3.64 4.06 28.89
N GLY A 206 -2.46 4.70 28.91
CA GLY A 206 -1.39 4.37 29.85
C GLY A 206 -0.53 3.18 29.45
N GLU A 207 -0.90 2.43 28.39
CA GLU A 207 -0.07 1.35 27.86
C GLU A 207 1.32 1.88 27.45
N ARG A 208 2.35 1.09 27.73
CA ARG A 208 3.74 1.46 27.42
C ARG A 208 4.20 0.72 26.15
N ILE A 209 4.62 1.50 25.14
CA ILE A 209 5.11 0.99 23.87
C ILE A 209 6.55 1.47 23.69
N GLY A 210 7.52 0.59 24.00
CA GLY A 210 8.93 0.98 24.09
C GLY A 210 9.13 2.05 25.17
N HIS A 211 9.66 3.21 24.77
CA HIS A 211 9.89 4.35 25.69
C HIS A 211 8.68 5.28 25.81
N ALA A 212 7.71 5.18 24.90
CA ALA A 212 6.56 6.06 24.85
C ALA A 212 5.34 5.45 25.56
N ARG A 213 4.40 6.30 25.99
CA ARG A 213 3.11 5.91 26.56
C ARG A 213 1.97 6.36 25.68
N VAL A 214 0.86 5.63 25.71
CA VAL A 214 -0.43 6.09 25.19
C VAL A 214 -0.99 7.12 26.17
N LEU A 215 -1.09 8.36 25.74
CA LEU A 215 -1.36 9.53 26.59
C LEU A 215 -2.85 9.81 26.75
N GLY A 216 -3.67 9.38 25.79
CA GLY A 216 -5.11 9.62 25.77
C GLY A 216 -5.64 9.78 24.34
N PRO A 217 -6.85 10.35 24.19
CA PRO A 217 -7.52 10.49 22.90
C PRO A 217 -6.78 11.47 21.97
N VAL A 218 -7.02 11.33 20.66
CA VAL A 218 -6.42 12.17 19.61
C VAL A 218 -6.69 13.65 19.83
N SER A 219 -7.83 14.01 20.40
CA SER A 219 -8.19 15.40 20.77
C SER A 219 -7.23 16.07 21.73
N MET A 220 -6.46 15.31 22.51
CA MET A 220 -5.43 15.83 23.43
C MET A 220 -4.11 16.16 22.73
N ALA A 221 -3.99 15.94 21.41
CA ALA A 221 -2.74 16.15 20.68
C ALA A 221 -2.12 17.54 20.90
N PRO A 222 -2.84 18.67 20.82
CA PRO A 222 -2.26 19.98 21.04
C PRO A 222 -1.67 20.13 22.44
N ALA A 223 -2.43 19.79 23.48
CA ALA A 223 -1.98 19.88 24.86
C ALA A 223 -0.78 18.97 25.18
N CYS A 224 -0.77 17.76 24.58
CA CYS A 224 0.34 16.83 24.71
C CYS A 224 1.58 17.34 23.95
N ALA A 225 1.39 17.94 22.76
CA ALA A 225 2.48 18.49 21.97
C ALA A 225 3.17 19.66 22.69
N GLU A 226 2.42 20.58 23.27
CA GLU A 226 2.98 21.67 24.08
C GLU A 226 3.76 21.13 25.28
N ARG A 227 3.14 20.24 26.07
CA ARG A 227 3.75 19.68 27.28
C ARG A 227 5.03 18.91 27.00
N LEU A 228 5.09 18.14 25.91
CA LEU A 228 6.22 17.30 25.53
C LEU A 228 7.16 17.97 24.53
N ARG A 229 6.88 19.23 24.17
CA ARG A 229 7.63 19.99 23.16
C ARG A 229 7.75 19.22 21.84
N ALA A 230 6.66 18.57 21.43
CA ALA A 230 6.61 17.88 20.14
C ALA A 230 6.51 18.90 19.01
N THR A 231 7.32 18.72 17.98
CA THR A 231 7.34 19.58 16.78
C THR A 231 6.43 19.07 15.68
N GLU A 232 6.10 17.78 15.74
CA GLU A 232 5.28 17.12 14.75
C GLU A 232 4.35 16.08 15.39
N VAL A 233 3.17 15.92 14.78
CA VAL A 233 2.25 14.80 15.04
C VAL A 233 2.25 13.92 13.80
N VAL A 234 2.67 12.67 13.93
CA VAL A 234 2.72 11.70 12.84
C VAL A 234 1.50 10.79 12.96
N VAL A 235 0.66 10.82 11.94
CA VAL A 235 -0.55 10.00 11.84
C VAL A 235 -0.25 8.82 10.91
N ARG A 236 -0.53 7.59 11.36
CA ARG A 236 -0.48 6.45 10.46
C ARG A 236 -1.56 6.58 9.39
N GLN A 237 -1.23 6.33 8.15
CA GLN A 237 -2.19 6.36 7.05
C GLN A 237 -3.42 5.49 7.37
N GLY A 238 -4.61 6.07 7.27
CA GLY A 238 -5.87 5.39 7.56
C GLY A 238 -6.25 5.27 9.04
N ALA A 239 -5.43 5.73 10.01
CA ALA A 239 -5.77 5.72 11.43
C ALA A 239 -6.89 6.70 11.77
N ILE A 240 -6.81 7.90 11.22
CA ILE A 240 -7.88 8.91 11.23
C ILE A 240 -7.96 9.57 9.86
N TYR A 241 -9.14 10.05 9.49
CA TYR A 241 -9.43 10.62 8.17
C TYR A 241 -10.54 11.66 8.25
N GLY A 242 -10.80 12.38 7.15
CA GLY A 242 -11.90 13.32 7.00
C GLY A 242 -11.87 14.47 8.01
N GLU A 243 -13.02 14.75 8.63
CA GLU A 243 -13.17 15.85 9.58
C GLU A 243 -12.30 15.68 10.84
N ARG A 244 -12.05 14.43 11.27
CA ARG A 244 -11.21 14.17 12.44
C ARG A 244 -9.75 14.53 12.19
N LEU A 245 -9.21 14.19 11.02
CA LEU A 245 -7.86 14.58 10.63
C LEU A 245 -7.75 16.08 10.43
N ARG A 246 -8.77 16.71 9.85
CA ARG A 246 -8.83 18.17 9.69
C ARG A 246 -8.84 18.86 11.05
N GLY A 247 -9.70 18.41 11.97
CA GLY A 247 -9.77 18.98 13.33
C GLY A 247 -8.45 18.86 14.10
N LEU A 248 -7.77 17.70 13.98
CA LEU A 248 -6.44 17.52 14.56
C LEU A 248 -5.43 18.51 13.96
N TRP A 249 -5.44 18.66 12.64
CA TRP A 249 -4.52 19.57 11.98
C TRP A 249 -4.80 21.03 12.37
N ASP A 250 -6.05 21.51 12.28
CA ASP A 250 -6.42 22.88 12.66
C ASP A 250 -5.96 23.19 14.09
N ALA A 251 -6.21 22.26 15.02
CA ALA A 251 -5.80 22.41 16.41
C ALA A 251 -4.27 22.43 16.59
N CYS A 252 -3.53 21.60 15.86
CA CYS A 252 -2.06 21.60 15.92
C CYS A 252 -1.45 22.82 15.21
N ALA A 253 -2.06 23.31 14.14
CA ALA A 253 -1.60 24.49 13.41
C ALA A 253 -1.64 25.77 14.27
N THR A 254 -2.64 25.91 15.16
CA THR A 254 -2.75 27.08 16.08
C THR A 254 -1.57 27.21 17.03
N ILE A 255 -0.88 26.10 17.33
CA ILE A 255 0.30 26.04 18.21
C ILE A 255 1.61 25.82 17.44
N GLY A 256 1.57 25.91 16.10
CA GLY A 256 2.76 25.76 15.26
C GLY A 256 3.31 24.33 15.12
N VAL A 257 2.53 23.30 15.49
CA VAL A 257 2.89 21.88 15.38
C VAL A 257 2.42 21.33 14.04
N ARG A 258 3.31 20.65 13.32
CA ARG A 258 3.00 20.06 11.99
C ARG A 258 2.35 18.70 12.15
N VAL A 259 1.30 18.44 11.36
CA VAL A 259 0.71 17.10 11.22
C VAL A 259 1.21 16.48 9.93
N ARG A 260 1.70 15.25 9.99
CA ARG A 260 2.26 14.51 8.86
C ARG A 260 1.68 13.09 8.81
N ILE A 261 1.66 12.51 7.62
CA ILE A 261 1.17 11.14 7.39
C ILE A 261 2.36 10.21 7.20
N ALA A 262 2.36 9.10 7.93
CA ALA A 262 3.28 7.99 7.70
C ALA A 262 2.62 6.96 6.79
N GLU A 263 3.21 6.74 5.60
CA GLU A 263 2.77 5.74 4.64
C GLU A 263 3.46 4.40 4.90
N ASN A 264 2.72 3.30 4.69
CA ASN A 264 3.21 1.93 4.63
C ASN A 264 4.20 1.52 5.73
N VAL A 265 3.66 1.30 6.92
CA VAL A 265 4.38 0.63 8.01
C VAL A 265 3.96 -0.82 8.03
N GLY A 266 4.50 -1.60 7.14
CA GLY A 266 4.26 -3.04 7.08
C GLY A 266 5.46 -3.77 6.46
N PRO A 267 5.65 -5.05 6.76
CA PRO A 267 6.64 -5.83 6.07
C PRO A 267 6.27 -5.88 4.58
N LEU A 268 7.17 -5.40 3.71
CA LEU A 268 7.12 -5.79 2.31
C LEU A 268 7.35 -7.29 2.27
N ASP A 269 6.35 -8.05 1.79
CA ASP A 269 6.57 -9.45 1.49
C ASP A 269 7.72 -9.54 0.48
N PRO A 270 8.79 -10.30 0.83
CA PRO A 270 9.90 -10.45 -0.08
C PRO A 270 9.42 -11.18 -1.33
N PRO A 271 9.92 -10.85 -2.52
CA PRO A 271 9.66 -11.64 -3.71
C PRO A 271 9.89 -13.13 -3.43
N PRO A 272 9.08 -14.04 -3.99
CA PRO A 272 9.19 -15.47 -3.73
C PRO A 272 10.64 -15.93 -3.92
N GLY A 273 11.28 -16.43 -2.84
CA GLY A 273 12.66 -16.92 -2.83
C GLY A 273 13.68 -16.08 -2.04
N THR A 274 13.34 -14.90 -1.53
CA THR A 274 14.23 -14.09 -0.69
C THR A 274 13.86 -14.18 0.79
N LYS A 275 14.78 -14.70 1.62
CA LYS A 275 14.63 -14.85 3.09
C LYS A 275 14.93 -13.56 3.88
N ARG A 276 14.84 -12.37 3.29
CA ARG A 276 15.07 -11.12 4.00
C ARG A 276 13.78 -10.30 3.99
N HIS A 277 13.19 -10.10 5.17
CA HIS A 277 12.19 -9.05 5.39
C HIS A 277 12.89 -7.69 5.15
N THR A 278 12.66 -7.13 4.00
CA THR A 278 13.04 -5.74 3.72
C THR A 278 11.87 -4.89 4.22
N VAL A 279 12.08 -4.20 5.34
CA VAL A 279 11.11 -3.19 5.80
C VAL A 279 11.09 -2.10 4.73
N ALA A 280 9.92 -1.76 4.22
CA ALA A 280 9.77 -0.62 3.32
C ALA A 280 10.34 0.63 4.00
N PRO A 281 11.05 1.50 3.28
CA PRO A 281 11.49 2.76 3.86
C PRO A 281 10.26 3.54 4.34
N LEU A 282 10.25 3.92 5.61
CA LEU A 282 9.21 4.74 6.20
C LEU A 282 9.13 6.07 5.45
N ALA A 283 8.07 6.29 4.70
CA ALA A 283 7.80 7.54 4.00
C ALA A 283 6.89 8.41 4.89
N ILE A 284 7.40 9.58 5.28
CA ILE A 284 6.61 10.59 6.02
C ILE A 284 6.40 11.77 5.08
N ARG A 285 5.16 12.09 4.80
CA ARG A 285 4.76 13.21 3.94
C ARG A 285 3.81 14.17 4.64
N ASP A 286 3.62 15.33 4.05
CA ASP A 286 2.57 16.26 4.48
C ASP A 286 1.19 15.67 4.18
N VAL A 287 0.15 16.17 4.88
CA VAL A 287 -1.24 15.78 4.64
C VAL A 287 -1.66 16.23 3.24
N GLU A 288 -2.27 15.33 2.50
CA GLU A 288 -2.78 15.57 1.15
C GLU A 288 -4.32 15.54 1.13
N LEU A 289 -4.91 16.02 0.03
CA LEU A 289 -6.36 16.04 -0.12
C LEU A 289 -7.00 14.65 0.03
N ARG A 290 -6.30 13.60 -0.40
CA ARG A 290 -6.78 12.21 -0.28
C ARG A 290 -6.98 11.76 1.17
N ASP A 291 -6.19 12.26 2.09
CA ASP A 291 -6.28 11.91 3.53
C ASP A 291 -7.50 12.57 4.20
N LEU A 292 -8.01 13.63 3.58
CA LEU A 292 -9.18 14.38 4.05
C LEU A 292 -10.51 13.85 3.50
N LEU A 293 -10.49 12.73 2.76
CA LEU A 293 -11.71 12.01 2.39
C LEU A 293 -12.41 11.43 3.61
N SER A 294 -13.72 11.23 3.53
CA SER A 294 -14.57 10.81 4.64
C SER A 294 -14.41 9.35 5.07
N ARG A 295 -13.53 8.58 4.41
CA ARG A 295 -13.29 7.16 4.68
C ARG A 295 -11.82 6.78 4.46
N PRO A 296 -11.34 5.67 5.07
CA PRO A 296 -10.04 5.12 4.75
C PRO A 296 -9.99 4.67 3.28
N GLN A 297 -8.81 4.79 2.67
CA GLN A 297 -8.59 4.30 1.31
C GLN A 297 -8.60 2.76 1.30
N ALA A 298 -9.29 2.20 0.32
CA ALA A 298 -9.22 0.77 0.05
C ALA A 298 -7.82 0.40 -0.48
N GLN A 299 -7.29 -0.72 -0.02
CA GLN A 299 -6.05 -1.30 -0.54
C GLN A 299 -6.27 -2.79 -0.82
N LEU A 300 -5.78 -3.27 -1.98
CA LEU A 300 -5.70 -4.70 -2.24
C LEU A 300 -4.76 -5.33 -1.22
N THR A 301 -5.21 -6.37 -0.56
CA THR A 301 -4.46 -7.14 0.41
C THR A 301 -4.13 -8.53 -0.17
N ASP A 302 -3.21 -9.28 0.48
CA ASP A 302 -2.90 -10.67 0.11
C ASP A 302 -4.11 -11.62 0.21
N ARG A 303 -5.23 -11.15 0.80
CA ARG A 303 -6.50 -11.88 0.86
C ARG A 303 -7.29 -11.80 -0.44
N ASP A 304 -6.96 -10.87 -1.34
CA ASP A 304 -7.59 -10.72 -2.66
C ASP A 304 -6.98 -11.72 -3.67
N VAL A 305 -6.98 -13.00 -3.28
CA VAL A 305 -6.31 -14.14 -3.94
C VAL A 305 -6.78 -14.36 -5.38
N ASP A 306 -7.98 -13.87 -5.74
CA ASP A 306 -8.59 -14.11 -7.04
C ASP A 306 -8.02 -13.24 -8.17
N VAL A 307 -7.34 -12.14 -7.84
CA VAL A 307 -6.82 -11.18 -8.84
C VAL A 307 -5.63 -11.75 -9.60
N VAL A 308 -4.72 -12.44 -8.93
CA VAL A 308 -3.51 -13.02 -9.55
C VAL A 308 -3.87 -14.04 -10.64
N PRO A 309 -4.69 -15.09 -10.41
CA PRO A 309 -5.07 -16.07 -11.44
C PRO A 309 -5.87 -15.45 -12.59
N PHE A 310 -6.52 -14.32 -12.35
CA PHE A 310 -7.29 -13.60 -13.36
C PHE A 310 -6.40 -12.86 -14.36
N LEU A 311 -5.24 -12.35 -13.92
CA LEU A 311 -4.38 -11.44 -14.69
C LEU A 311 -3.04 -12.04 -15.12
N GLN A 312 -2.46 -12.92 -14.31
CA GLN A 312 -1.12 -13.47 -14.54
C GLN A 312 -1.06 -14.26 -15.86
N ASP A 313 0.06 -14.13 -16.58
CA ASP A 313 0.36 -14.83 -17.83
C ASP A 313 -0.71 -14.65 -18.94
N ARG A 314 -1.52 -13.58 -18.86
CA ARG A 314 -2.57 -13.25 -19.85
C ARG A 314 -2.13 -12.15 -20.79
N THR A 315 -2.71 -12.16 -22.00
CA THR A 315 -2.76 -10.97 -22.84
C THR A 315 -3.91 -10.10 -22.37
N ILE A 316 -3.60 -8.88 -21.92
CA ILE A 316 -4.56 -7.92 -21.40
C ILE A 316 -4.58 -6.69 -22.32
N LEU A 317 -5.77 -6.22 -22.66
CA LEU A 317 -5.96 -5.02 -23.46
C LEU A 317 -6.61 -3.93 -22.60
N VAL A 318 -6.02 -2.73 -22.60
CA VAL A 318 -6.57 -1.55 -21.92
C VAL A 318 -6.86 -0.49 -22.95
N THR A 319 -8.13 -0.09 -23.08
CA THR A 319 -8.51 1.06 -23.92
C THR A 319 -8.53 2.34 -23.07
N GLY A 320 -8.20 3.47 -23.68
CA GLY A 320 -8.00 4.70 -22.93
C GLY A 320 -6.79 4.59 -21.98
N ALA A 321 -5.75 3.85 -22.40
CA ALA A 321 -4.58 3.51 -21.59
C ALA A 321 -3.78 4.74 -21.11
N GLY A 322 -3.88 5.87 -21.80
CA GLY A 322 -3.26 7.14 -21.41
C GLY A 322 -4.14 8.04 -20.55
N GLY A 323 -5.41 7.68 -20.33
CA GLY A 323 -6.35 8.39 -19.47
C GLY A 323 -6.01 8.24 -17.98
N SER A 324 -6.65 9.04 -17.11
CA SER A 324 -6.34 9.04 -15.66
C SER A 324 -6.50 7.66 -15.00
N ILE A 325 -7.61 6.95 -15.27
CA ILE A 325 -7.84 5.63 -14.68
C ILE A 325 -7.15 4.54 -15.51
N GLY A 326 -7.20 4.64 -16.84
CA GLY A 326 -6.57 3.65 -17.73
C GLY A 326 -5.07 3.54 -17.51
N SER A 327 -4.36 4.65 -17.33
CA SER A 327 -2.91 4.66 -17.03
C SER A 327 -2.60 4.02 -15.67
N GLU A 328 -3.44 4.28 -14.67
CA GLU A 328 -3.27 3.66 -13.36
C GLU A 328 -3.56 2.16 -13.37
N ILE A 329 -4.61 1.73 -14.10
CA ILE A 329 -4.84 0.30 -14.35
C ILE A 329 -3.59 -0.34 -14.97
N CYS A 330 -2.98 0.29 -15.96
CA CYS A 330 -1.76 -0.22 -16.60
C CYS A 330 -0.58 -0.32 -15.60
N ARG A 331 -0.37 0.69 -14.73
CA ARG A 331 0.67 0.66 -13.68
C ARG A 331 0.47 -0.49 -12.70
N GLN A 332 -0.77 -0.75 -12.34
CA GLN A 332 -1.09 -1.82 -11.40
C GLN A 332 -1.01 -3.20 -12.05
N LEU A 333 -1.44 -3.34 -13.31
CA LEU A 333 -1.41 -4.60 -14.05
C LEU A 333 0.00 -5.19 -14.17
N ILE A 334 1.04 -4.38 -14.40
CA ILE A 334 2.41 -4.90 -14.51
C ILE A 334 2.90 -5.61 -13.24
N ARG A 335 2.33 -5.32 -12.07
CA ARG A 335 2.65 -5.98 -10.80
C ARG A 335 2.17 -7.43 -10.77
N PHE A 336 1.18 -7.79 -11.61
CA PHE A 336 0.62 -9.14 -11.73
C PHE A 336 1.26 -9.96 -12.85
N ALA A 337 2.35 -9.47 -13.45
CA ALA A 337 3.12 -10.14 -14.50
C ALA A 337 2.25 -10.71 -15.64
N PRO A 338 1.41 -9.91 -16.35
CA PRO A 338 0.73 -10.37 -17.53
C PRO A 338 1.75 -10.72 -18.62
N ALA A 339 1.43 -11.68 -19.48
CA ALA A 339 2.32 -12.03 -20.61
C ALA A 339 2.47 -10.87 -21.60
N LYS A 340 1.37 -10.17 -21.90
CA LYS A 340 1.34 -9.00 -22.78
C LYS A 340 0.34 -7.98 -22.30
N LEU A 341 0.70 -6.69 -22.35
CA LEU A 341 -0.18 -5.56 -22.07
C LEU A 341 -0.31 -4.69 -23.33
N VAL A 342 -1.50 -4.71 -23.93
CA VAL A 342 -1.85 -3.95 -25.14
C VAL A 342 -2.47 -2.62 -24.73
N LEU A 343 -1.80 -1.52 -25.03
CA LEU A 343 -2.17 -0.16 -24.64
C LEU A 343 -2.86 0.55 -25.82
N VAL A 344 -4.18 0.61 -25.82
CA VAL A 344 -4.95 1.29 -26.87
C VAL A 344 -5.29 2.71 -26.42
N GLU A 345 -4.80 3.70 -27.13
CA GLU A 345 -5.03 5.11 -26.84
C GLU A 345 -5.06 5.92 -28.16
N ARG A 346 -5.96 6.90 -28.25
CA ARG A 346 -6.06 7.78 -29.40
C ARG A 346 -5.18 9.03 -29.34
N SER A 347 -4.78 9.43 -28.12
CA SER A 347 -3.87 10.55 -27.91
C SER A 347 -2.43 10.07 -27.97
N GLU A 348 -1.67 10.53 -28.98
CA GLU A 348 -0.24 10.21 -29.15
C GLU A 348 0.56 10.54 -27.86
N ILE A 349 0.38 11.75 -27.33
CA ILE A 349 1.12 12.22 -26.16
C ILE A 349 0.80 11.37 -24.92
N ALA A 350 -0.47 11.02 -24.72
CA ALA A 350 -0.89 10.21 -23.59
C ALA A 350 -0.34 8.78 -23.69
N LEU A 351 -0.38 8.18 -24.89
CA LEU A 351 0.19 6.86 -25.17
C LEU A 351 1.71 6.84 -24.96
N PHE A 352 2.41 7.84 -25.51
CA PHE A 352 3.85 7.97 -25.36
C PHE A 352 4.26 8.05 -23.88
N ASN A 353 3.57 8.87 -23.09
CA ASN A 353 3.90 9.07 -21.69
C ASN A 353 3.73 7.78 -20.88
N ILE A 354 2.59 7.11 -20.99
CA ILE A 354 2.36 5.86 -20.24
C ILE A 354 3.30 4.73 -20.70
N HIS A 355 3.51 4.58 -22.00
CA HIS A 355 4.43 3.56 -22.52
C HIS A 355 5.86 3.77 -22.01
N ARG A 356 6.38 5.02 -22.08
CA ARG A 356 7.71 5.36 -21.57
C ARG A 356 7.85 5.08 -20.08
N GLU A 357 6.83 5.44 -19.29
CA GLU A 357 6.81 5.21 -17.86
C GLU A 357 6.85 3.71 -17.52
N LEU A 358 5.98 2.90 -18.14
CA LEU A 358 5.92 1.47 -17.90
C LEU A 358 7.20 0.76 -18.36
N ALA A 359 7.77 1.16 -19.50
CA ALA A 359 9.02 0.60 -20.01
C ALA A 359 10.22 0.86 -19.09
N ALA A 360 10.21 1.97 -18.34
CA ALA A 360 11.24 2.31 -17.36
C ALA A 360 11.02 1.64 -15.99
N SER A 361 9.90 0.96 -15.77
CA SER A 361 9.56 0.37 -14.47
C SER A 361 10.38 -0.89 -14.20
N SER A 362 10.96 -0.98 -13.01
CA SER A 362 11.66 -2.18 -12.53
C SER A 362 10.71 -3.38 -12.28
N THR A 363 9.41 -3.13 -12.19
CA THR A 363 8.39 -4.16 -11.99
C THR A 363 7.85 -4.75 -13.27
N LEU A 364 8.29 -4.27 -14.45
CA LEU A 364 7.84 -4.77 -15.76
C LEU A 364 8.07 -6.29 -15.94
N GLY A 365 9.15 -6.82 -15.35
CA GLY A 365 9.47 -8.24 -15.43
C GLY A 365 9.64 -8.70 -16.88
N GLY A 366 8.90 -9.76 -17.26
CA GLY A 366 8.85 -10.29 -18.63
C GLY A 366 7.65 -9.84 -19.45
N THR A 367 6.83 -8.90 -18.96
CA THR A 367 5.63 -8.41 -19.66
C THR A 367 5.99 -7.68 -20.95
N VAL A 368 5.39 -8.10 -22.07
CA VAL A 368 5.52 -7.41 -23.35
C VAL A 368 4.55 -6.24 -23.41
N LEU A 369 5.07 -5.03 -23.64
CA LEU A 369 4.25 -3.83 -23.85
C LEU A 369 3.99 -3.60 -25.34
N GLU A 370 2.72 -3.43 -25.71
CA GLU A 370 2.30 -3.17 -27.08
C GLU A 370 1.51 -1.86 -27.17
N PRO A 371 2.15 -0.72 -27.46
CA PRO A 371 1.47 0.57 -27.59
C PRO A 371 0.79 0.68 -28.96
N LEU A 372 -0.53 0.94 -28.97
CA LEU A 372 -1.33 1.07 -30.18
C LEU A 372 -2.03 2.43 -30.21
N LEU A 373 -1.62 3.28 -31.14
CA LEU A 373 -2.28 4.54 -31.43
C LEU A 373 -3.55 4.28 -32.26
N CYS A 374 -4.68 4.16 -31.59
CA CYS A 374 -5.96 3.81 -32.20
C CYS A 374 -7.14 4.42 -31.44
N ASP A 375 -8.12 4.91 -32.18
CA ASP A 375 -9.43 5.26 -31.64
C ASP A 375 -10.31 4.02 -31.57
N VAL A 376 -10.97 3.78 -30.44
CA VAL A 376 -11.86 2.64 -30.22
C VAL A 376 -13.10 2.64 -31.13
N ALA A 377 -13.50 3.82 -31.63
CA ALA A 377 -14.59 3.96 -32.59
C ALA A 377 -14.24 3.42 -33.99
N HIS A 378 -12.95 3.29 -34.33
CA HIS A 378 -12.50 2.70 -35.59
C HIS A 378 -12.62 1.19 -35.58
N THR A 379 -13.82 0.68 -35.87
CA THR A 379 -14.18 -0.75 -35.77
C THR A 379 -13.21 -1.66 -36.54
N ASP A 380 -12.81 -1.31 -37.77
CA ASP A 380 -11.94 -2.18 -38.59
C ASP A 380 -10.53 -2.29 -38.00
N ARG A 381 -9.98 -1.20 -37.45
CA ARG A 381 -8.69 -1.23 -36.75
C ARG A 381 -8.79 -2.07 -35.49
N MET A 382 -9.85 -1.90 -34.69
CA MET A 382 -10.06 -2.70 -33.49
C MET A 382 -10.24 -4.18 -33.82
N ARG A 383 -10.90 -4.52 -34.93
CA ARG A 383 -11.00 -5.92 -35.42
C ARG A 383 -9.61 -6.53 -35.66
N HIS A 384 -8.69 -5.81 -36.32
CA HIS A 384 -7.31 -6.25 -36.50
C HIS A 384 -6.58 -6.43 -35.17
N VAL A 385 -6.72 -5.48 -34.24
CA VAL A 385 -6.12 -5.56 -32.90
C VAL A 385 -6.57 -6.81 -32.15
N PHE A 386 -7.88 -7.11 -32.17
CA PHE A 386 -8.40 -8.33 -31.51
C PHE A 386 -7.93 -9.61 -32.20
N ALA A 387 -7.88 -9.64 -33.56
CA ALA A 387 -7.41 -10.80 -34.31
C ALA A 387 -5.92 -11.08 -34.04
N GLU A 388 -5.07 -10.07 -34.01
CA GLU A 388 -3.63 -10.18 -33.81
C GLU A 388 -3.27 -10.50 -32.33
N HIS A 389 -3.85 -9.81 -31.38
CA HIS A 389 -3.41 -9.93 -29.98
C HIS A 389 -4.27 -10.89 -29.16
N ARG A 390 -5.49 -11.21 -29.56
CA ARG A 390 -6.43 -12.12 -28.88
C ARG A 390 -6.47 -11.91 -27.37
N PRO A 391 -6.85 -10.72 -26.89
CA PRO A 391 -6.81 -10.41 -25.47
C PRO A 391 -7.74 -11.33 -24.68
N ALA A 392 -7.21 -11.91 -23.60
CA ALA A 392 -7.99 -12.73 -22.68
C ALA A 392 -8.85 -11.88 -21.75
N VAL A 393 -8.36 -10.70 -21.39
CA VAL A 393 -9.06 -9.74 -20.51
C VAL A 393 -8.96 -8.36 -21.13
N ILE A 394 -10.08 -7.65 -21.16
CA ILE A 394 -10.18 -6.28 -21.66
C ILE A 394 -10.62 -5.37 -20.50
N PHE A 395 -9.89 -4.27 -20.29
CA PHE A 395 -10.31 -3.15 -19.45
C PHE A 395 -10.66 -1.97 -20.35
N HIS A 396 -11.95 -1.67 -20.42
CA HIS A 396 -12.46 -0.61 -21.28
C HIS A 396 -12.65 0.70 -20.48
N ALA A 397 -11.59 1.54 -20.50
CA ALA A 397 -11.58 2.85 -19.84
C ALA A 397 -11.71 4.04 -20.80
N ALA A 398 -11.77 3.80 -22.10
CA ALA A 398 -11.98 4.84 -23.10
C ALA A 398 -13.43 5.34 -23.06
N ALA A 399 -13.62 6.61 -22.68
CA ALA A 399 -14.92 7.27 -22.70
C ALA A 399 -14.75 8.79 -22.68
N PHE A 400 -15.70 9.52 -23.26
CA PHE A 400 -15.87 10.95 -23.02
C PHE A 400 -16.64 11.14 -21.72
N LYS A 401 -16.13 11.96 -20.80
CA LYS A 401 -16.67 12.11 -19.44
C LYS A 401 -17.15 13.53 -19.07
N HIS A 402 -16.78 14.53 -19.86
CA HIS A 402 -17.11 15.92 -19.55
C HIS A 402 -18.55 16.23 -19.93
N VAL A 403 -19.45 16.31 -18.93
CA VAL A 403 -20.88 16.57 -19.13
C VAL A 403 -21.12 17.80 -20.02
N PRO A 404 -20.57 19.00 -19.74
CA PRO A 404 -20.84 20.16 -20.57
C PRO A 404 -20.42 20.01 -22.03
N LEU A 405 -19.33 19.28 -22.29
CA LEU A 405 -18.89 19.05 -23.67
C LEU A 405 -19.80 18.04 -24.38
N MET A 406 -20.28 17.02 -23.69
CA MET A 406 -21.16 16.03 -24.31
C MET A 406 -22.58 16.59 -24.57
N GLU A 407 -23.04 17.53 -23.76
CA GLU A 407 -24.27 18.28 -24.07
C GLU A 407 -24.14 19.06 -25.41
N MET A 408 -22.95 19.58 -25.72
CA MET A 408 -22.67 20.27 -26.98
C MET A 408 -22.36 19.33 -28.16
N HIS A 409 -21.88 18.10 -27.84
CA HIS A 409 -21.42 17.13 -28.82
C HIS A 409 -22.06 15.73 -28.58
N PRO A 410 -23.40 15.61 -28.68
CA PRO A 410 -24.09 14.35 -28.36
C PRO A 410 -23.74 13.21 -29.32
N LEU A 411 -23.44 13.51 -30.58
CA LEU A 411 -23.05 12.51 -31.57
C LEU A 411 -21.77 11.77 -31.14
N GLU A 412 -20.80 12.53 -30.64
CA GLU A 412 -19.54 11.97 -30.15
C GLU A 412 -19.76 11.09 -28.88
N ALA A 413 -20.67 11.50 -27.99
CA ALA A 413 -21.02 10.69 -26.83
C ALA A 413 -21.67 9.36 -27.25
N ILE A 414 -22.60 9.37 -28.21
CA ILE A 414 -23.26 8.19 -28.74
C ILE A 414 -22.25 7.26 -29.42
N GLU A 415 -21.45 7.79 -30.35
CA GLU A 415 -20.51 6.99 -31.13
C GLU A 415 -19.43 6.36 -30.23
N ASN A 416 -18.79 7.17 -29.35
CA ASN A 416 -17.66 6.70 -28.55
C ASN A 416 -18.09 5.92 -27.32
N ASN A 417 -19.08 6.42 -26.53
CA ASN A 417 -19.43 5.80 -25.26
C ASN A 417 -20.40 4.63 -25.43
N THR A 418 -21.29 4.68 -26.41
CA THR A 418 -22.33 3.66 -26.60
C THR A 418 -21.97 2.69 -27.71
N LEU A 419 -21.89 3.16 -28.97
CA LEU A 419 -21.74 2.29 -30.12
C LEU A 419 -20.37 1.61 -30.17
N ALA A 420 -19.29 2.33 -29.86
CA ALA A 420 -17.96 1.73 -29.80
C ALA A 420 -17.85 0.70 -28.67
N THR A 421 -18.45 0.95 -27.50
CA THR A 421 -18.49 -0.03 -26.41
C THR A 421 -19.20 -1.32 -26.84
N ALA A 422 -20.35 -1.21 -27.53
CA ALA A 422 -21.08 -2.37 -28.03
C ALA A 422 -20.26 -3.17 -29.05
N ARG A 423 -19.65 -2.50 -30.03
CA ARG A 423 -18.79 -3.12 -31.05
C ARG A 423 -17.57 -3.81 -30.44
N LEU A 424 -16.93 -3.19 -29.44
CA LEU A 424 -15.80 -3.81 -28.72
C LEU A 424 -16.23 -5.05 -27.93
N ALA A 425 -17.41 -5.03 -27.31
CA ALA A 425 -17.95 -6.19 -26.62
C ALA A 425 -18.24 -7.35 -27.58
N GLU A 426 -18.80 -7.07 -28.76
CA GLU A 426 -18.99 -8.08 -29.82
C GLU A 426 -17.68 -8.63 -30.32
N LEU A 427 -16.62 -7.81 -30.48
CA LEU A 427 -15.29 -8.28 -30.82
C LEU A 427 -14.68 -9.15 -29.73
N ALA A 428 -14.87 -8.79 -28.45
CA ALA A 428 -14.41 -9.60 -27.32
C ALA A 428 -15.03 -11.00 -27.31
N GLU A 429 -16.33 -11.10 -27.54
CA GLU A 429 -17.03 -12.39 -27.69
C GLU A 429 -16.55 -13.17 -28.91
N ALA A 430 -16.45 -12.54 -30.08
CA ALA A 430 -16.02 -13.18 -31.34
C ALA A 430 -14.60 -13.75 -31.24
N HIS A 431 -13.74 -13.19 -30.39
CA HIS A 431 -12.38 -13.65 -30.13
C HIS A 431 -12.22 -14.43 -28.82
N ALA A 432 -13.34 -14.89 -28.22
CA ALA A 432 -13.39 -15.73 -27.03
C ALA A 432 -12.60 -15.15 -25.83
N ALA A 433 -12.70 -13.84 -25.62
CA ALA A 433 -12.16 -13.21 -24.42
C ALA A 433 -12.85 -13.78 -23.17
N LYS A 434 -12.09 -13.91 -22.08
CA LYS A 434 -12.63 -14.42 -20.82
C LYS A 434 -13.48 -13.39 -20.08
N ALA A 435 -13.04 -12.12 -20.14
CA ALA A 435 -13.74 -11.03 -19.47
C ALA A 435 -13.54 -9.70 -20.20
N PHE A 436 -14.60 -8.89 -20.18
CA PHE A 436 -14.63 -7.51 -20.63
C PHE A 436 -15.11 -6.64 -19.46
N VAL A 437 -14.21 -5.85 -18.89
CA VAL A 437 -14.48 -4.97 -17.74
C VAL A 437 -14.65 -3.55 -18.26
N SER A 438 -15.89 -3.03 -18.19
CA SER A 438 -16.22 -1.67 -18.65
C SER A 438 -16.36 -0.72 -17.47
N LEU A 439 -15.63 0.38 -17.50
CA LEU A 439 -15.78 1.44 -16.52
C LEU A 439 -17.07 2.23 -16.79
N SER A 440 -17.85 2.48 -15.73
CA SER A 440 -19.05 3.29 -15.76
C SER A 440 -19.04 4.36 -14.66
N THR A 441 -20.16 4.99 -14.43
CA THR A 441 -20.26 6.17 -13.57
C THR A 441 -21.61 6.21 -12.83
N ASP A 442 -21.63 6.89 -11.67
CA ASP A 442 -22.84 7.29 -10.94
C ASP A 442 -23.85 8.05 -11.82
N LYS A 443 -23.37 8.80 -12.81
CA LYS A 443 -24.20 9.58 -13.73
C LYS A 443 -25.02 8.75 -14.73
N ALA A 444 -24.72 7.45 -14.83
CA ALA A 444 -25.55 6.50 -15.59
C ALA A 444 -26.84 6.11 -14.86
N VAL A 445 -26.94 6.39 -13.56
CA VAL A 445 -28.15 6.13 -12.75
C VAL A 445 -29.10 7.34 -12.88
N HIS A 446 -30.35 7.11 -13.30
CA HIS A 446 -31.32 8.16 -13.58
C HIS A 446 -30.71 9.35 -14.35
N PRO A 447 -30.13 9.12 -15.53
CA PRO A 447 -29.30 10.12 -16.19
C PRO A 447 -30.09 11.39 -16.55
N SER A 448 -29.52 12.54 -16.20
CA SER A 448 -30.01 13.87 -16.56
C SER A 448 -29.19 14.51 -17.68
N SER A 449 -28.14 13.81 -18.17
CA SER A 449 -27.19 14.30 -19.15
C SER A 449 -26.98 13.31 -20.30
N VAL A 450 -26.60 13.85 -21.47
CA VAL A 450 -26.21 13.07 -22.65
C VAL A 450 -25.09 12.07 -22.29
N MET A 451 -24.08 12.53 -21.55
CA MET A 451 -22.98 11.66 -21.11
C MET A 451 -23.50 10.50 -20.24
N GLY A 452 -24.34 10.79 -19.25
CA GLY A 452 -24.92 9.77 -18.38
C GLY A 452 -25.79 8.79 -19.16
N ALA A 453 -26.66 9.28 -20.04
CA ALA A 453 -27.52 8.46 -20.90
C ALA A 453 -26.71 7.55 -21.85
N SER A 454 -25.63 8.07 -22.46
CA SER A 454 -24.74 7.26 -23.32
C SER A 454 -24.09 6.10 -22.55
N LYS A 455 -23.71 6.31 -21.29
CA LYS A 455 -23.15 5.26 -20.42
C LYS A 455 -24.24 4.28 -19.96
N LEU A 456 -25.46 4.75 -19.66
CA LEU A 456 -26.58 3.87 -19.33
C LEU A 456 -26.88 2.88 -20.46
N VAL A 457 -26.99 3.35 -21.71
CA VAL A 457 -27.30 2.47 -22.85
C VAL A 457 -26.18 1.43 -23.04
N ALA A 458 -24.91 1.84 -22.89
CA ALA A 458 -23.77 0.92 -22.91
C ALA A 458 -23.86 -0.14 -21.78
N GLU A 459 -24.19 0.26 -20.55
CA GLU A 459 -24.41 -0.69 -19.44
C GLU A 459 -25.51 -1.69 -19.77
N ARG A 460 -26.66 -1.22 -20.27
CA ARG A 460 -27.80 -2.06 -20.61
C ARG A 460 -27.47 -3.06 -21.72
N PHE A 461 -26.69 -2.64 -22.70
CA PHE A 461 -26.19 -3.54 -23.74
C PHE A 461 -25.31 -4.63 -23.14
N LEU A 462 -24.31 -4.27 -22.34
CA LEU A 462 -23.40 -5.22 -21.72
C LEU A 462 -24.13 -6.21 -20.79
N GLN A 463 -25.11 -5.75 -20.01
CA GLN A 463 -25.97 -6.62 -19.18
C GLN A 463 -26.77 -7.61 -20.02
N ALA A 464 -27.45 -7.13 -21.09
CA ALA A 464 -28.26 -7.97 -21.96
C ALA A 464 -27.38 -8.97 -22.73
N PHE A 465 -26.22 -8.53 -23.21
CA PHE A 465 -25.29 -9.36 -23.96
C PHE A 465 -24.63 -10.42 -23.08
N ASN A 466 -24.30 -10.09 -21.83
CA ASN A 466 -23.75 -11.03 -20.86
C ASN A 466 -24.64 -12.25 -20.60
N ALA A 467 -25.96 -12.08 -20.69
CA ALA A 467 -26.91 -13.19 -20.47
C ALA A 467 -26.84 -14.31 -21.55
N THR A 468 -26.29 -14.00 -22.73
CA THR A 468 -26.22 -14.92 -23.89
C THR A 468 -24.79 -15.21 -24.33
N SER A 469 -23.79 -14.64 -23.68
CA SER A 469 -22.38 -14.67 -24.07
C SER A 469 -21.54 -15.64 -23.23
N SER A 470 -20.47 -16.16 -23.81
CA SER A 470 -19.43 -16.91 -23.11
C SER A 470 -18.40 -16.01 -22.44
N THR A 471 -18.22 -14.78 -22.96
CA THR A 471 -17.42 -13.74 -22.36
C THR A 471 -18.16 -13.12 -21.16
N ARG A 472 -17.47 -12.95 -20.03
CA ARG A 472 -18.03 -12.24 -18.88
C ARG A 472 -17.97 -10.74 -19.11
N PHE A 473 -19.12 -10.07 -19.16
CA PHE A 473 -19.20 -8.62 -19.25
C PHE A 473 -19.44 -8.04 -17.86
N VAL A 474 -18.43 -7.31 -17.36
CA VAL A 474 -18.43 -6.69 -16.02
C VAL A 474 -18.51 -5.18 -16.20
N VAL A 475 -19.56 -4.57 -15.68
CA VAL A 475 -19.69 -3.11 -15.61
C VAL A 475 -19.29 -2.67 -14.21
N VAL A 476 -18.39 -1.68 -14.09
CA VAL A 476 -17.95 -1.15 -12.80
C VAL A 476 -18.37 0.31 -12.68
N ARG A 477 -19.33 0.56 -11.81
CA ARG A 477 -19.91 1.88 -11.56
C ARG A 477 -19.30 2.51 -10.32
N PHE A 478 -18.85 3.77 -10.42
CA PHE A 478 -18.27 4.55 -9.32
C PHE A 478 -18.44 6.05 -9.55
N GLY A 479 -18.22 6.84 -8.52
CA GLY A 479 -18.37 8.30 -8.54
C GLY A 479 -17.13 9.03 -9.09
N ASN A 480 -16.87 10.24 -8.56
CA ASN A 480 -15.77 11.07 -9.03
C ASN A 480 -14.43 10.55 -8.52
N VAL A 481 -13.39 10.77 -9.34
CA VAL A 481 -12.02 10.40 -9.00
C VAL A 481 -11.19 11.66 -8.79
N LEU A 482 -10.53 11.78 -7.63
CA LEU A 482 -9.70 12.93 -7.26
C LEU A 482 -8.54 13.13 -8.23
N GLY A 483 -8.32 14.38 -8.64
CA GLY A 483 -7.15 14.73 -9.44
C GLY A 483 -7.18 14.23 -10.89
N SER A 484 -8.30 13.66 -11.38
CA SER A 484 -8.41 13.24 -12.77
C SER A 484 -8.40 14.45 -13.72
N SER A 485 -7.84 14.27 -14.92
CA SER A 485 -7.67 15.35 -15.92
C SER A 485 -8.98 16.07 -16.19
N GLY A 486 -8.97 17.42 -16.10
CA GLY A 486 -10.13 18.27 -16.31
C GLY A 486 -11.24 18.16 -15.24
N SER A 487 -10.99 17.52 -14.10
CA SER A 487 -11.93 17.47 -12.97
C SER A 487 -11.88 18.77 -12.14
N ALA A 488 -12.79 18.88 -11.16
CA ALA A 488 -12.92 20.07 -10.31
C ALA A 488 -11.63 20.38 -9.51
N VAL A 489 -10.94 19.36 -8.99
CA VAL A 489 -9.75 19.57 -8.14
C VAL A 489 -8.62 20.30 -8.86
N PRO A 490 -8.14 19.90 -10.05
CA PRO A 490 -7.15 20.68 -10.81
C PRO A 490 -7.58 22.12 -11.10
N ILE A 491 -8.85 22.31 -11.45
CA ILE A 491 -9.40 23.66 -11.75
C ILE A 491 -9.38 24.52 -10.49
N PHE A 492 -9.86 24.01 -9.36
CA PHE A 492 -9.85 24.73 -8.10
C PHE A 492 -8.43 25.01 -7.61
N THR A 493 -7.51 24.06 -7.80
CA THR A 493 -6.08 24.26 -7.48
C THR A 493 -5.50 25.43 -8.28
N GLU A 494 -5.79 25.50 -9.56
CA GLU A 494 -5.34 26.59 -10.43
C GLU A 494 -5.96 27.95 -10.02
N GLN A 495 -7.27 27.97 -9.75
CA GLN A 495 -7.97 29.20 -9.30
C GLN A 495 -7.41 29.69 -7.96
N LEU A 496 -7.22 28.78 -6.98
CA LEU A 496 -6.62 29.10 -5.68
C LEU A 496 -5.19 29.62 -5.82
N ALA A 497 -4.36 28.96 -6.62
CA ALA A 497 -2.98 29.39 -6.87
C ALA A 497 -2.89 30.78 -7.50
N ARG A 498 -3.86 31.12 -8.34
CA ARG A 498 -3.98 32.45 -9.00
C ARG A 498 -4.76 33.49 -8.16
N ARG A 499 -5.22 33.11 -6.95
CA ARG A 499 -6.09 33.92 -6.09
C ARG A 499 -7.36 34.43 -6.81
N GLN A 500 -7.88 33.61 -7.73
CA GLN A 500 -9.13 33.85 -8.43
C GLN A 500 -10.29 33.28 -7.61
N PRO A 501 -11.53 33.85 -7.77
CA PRO A 501 -12.71 33.24 -7.18
C PRO A 501 -12.90 31.79 -7.67
N ILE A 502 -13.27 30.91 -6.75
CA ILE A 502 -13.62 29.52 -7.07
C ILE A 502 -15.03 29.48 -7.60
N THR A 503 -15.21 28.90 -8.79
CA THR A 503 -16.54 28.80 -9.40
C THR A 503 -17.20 27.48 -9.02
N ILE A 504 -18.27 27.54 -8.22
CA ILE A 504 -19.08 26.38 -7.81
C ILE A 504 -20.49 26.55 -8.38
N THR A 505 -21.12 25.44 -8.80
CA THR A 505 -22.45 25.51 -9.42
C THR A 505 -23.55 25.77 -8.38
N ASP A 506 -23.51 25.12 -7.23
CA ASP A 506 -24.47 25.33 -6.15
C ASP A 506 -23.83 24.97 -4.79
N PRO A 507 -24.13 25.70 -3.69
CA PRO A 507 -23.57 25.40 -2.36
C PRO A 507 -23.96 24.03 -1.79
N ALA A 508 -25.08 23.46 -2.25
CA ALA A 508 -25.59 22.18 -1.79
C ALA A 508 -25.05 20.98 -2.59
N VAL A 509 -24.36 21.21 -3.72
CA VAL A 509 -23.85 20.12 -4.57
C VAL A 509 -22.92 19.20 -3.79
N ARG A 510 -23.25 17.88 -3.81
CA ARG A 510 -22.46 16.81 -3.21
C ARG A 510 -22.00 15.82 -4.27
N ARG A 511 -20.80 15.26 -4.07
CA ARG A 511 -20.24 14.23 -4.95
C ARG A 511 -19.52 13.18 -4.13
N TYR A 512 -19.58 11.94 -4.61
CA TYR A 512 -18.72 10.87 -4.13
C TYR A 512 -17.31 11.04 -4.66
N PHE A 513 -16.31 10.74 -3.82
CA PHE A 513 -14.91 10.83 -4.22
C PHE A 513 -14.12 9.59 -3.80
N MET A 514 -13.22 9.17 -4.67
CA MET A 514 -12.15 8.21 -4.36
C MET A 514 -10.86 8.63 -5.05
N THR A 515 -9.74 7.98 -4.71
CA THR A 515 -8.46 8.24 -5.38
C THR A 515 -8.37 7.47 -6.70
N ILE A 516 -7.44 7.86 -7.59
CA ILE A 516 -7.25 7.17 -8.89
C ILE A 516 -6.73 5.76 -8.67
N ASP A 517 -5.75 5.60 -7.79
CA ASP A 517 -5.15 4.32 -7.43
C ASP A 517 -6.17 3.36 -6.79
N GLU A 518 -7.01 3.86 -5.89
CA GLU A 518 -8.10 3.09 -5.30
C GLU A 518 -9.12 2.63 -6.35
N ALA A 519 -9.57 3.56 -7.22
CA ALA A 519 -10.49 3.22 -8.30
C ALA A 519 -9.94 2.10 -9.20
N ALA A 520 -8.67 2.22 -9.59
CA ALA A 520 -8.01 1.21 -10.41
C ALA A 520 -7.92 -0.15 -9.70
N GLN A 521 -7.53 -0.18 -8.42
CA GLN A 521 -7.47 -1.41 -7.63
C GLN A 521 -8.82 -2.10 -7.54
N LEU A 522 -9.88 -1.34 -7.22
CA LEU A 522 -11.22 -1.89 -7.09
C LEU A 522 -11.81 -2.32 -8.44
N VAL A 523 -11.42 -1.70 -9.56
CA VAL A 523 -11.78 -2.16 -10.92
C VAL A 523 -11.14 -3.51 -11.23
N LEU A 524 -9.84 -3.69 -10.90
CA LEU A 524 -9.16 -4.98 -11.07
C LEU A 524 -9.83 -6.06 -10.21
N LEU A 525 -10.13 -5.74 -8.97
CA LEU A 525 -10.82 -6.63 -8.04
C LEU A 525 -12.23 -7.00 -8.54
N ALA A 526 -13.03 -6.01 -8.94
CA ALA A 526 -14.37 -6.26 -9.49
C ALA A 526 -14.33 -7.20 -10.71
N GLY A 527 -13.35 -7.02 -11.60
CA GLY A 527 -13.12 -7.93 -12.73
C GLY A 527 -12.81 -9.36 -12.30
N ALA A 528 -12.07 -9.55 -11.22
CA ALA A 528 -11.67 -10.86 -10.70
C ALA A 528 -12.81 -11.56 -9.94
N VAL A 529 -13.49 -10.85 -9.03
CA VAL A 529 -14.54 -11.43 -8.15
C VAL A 529 -15.92 -11.55 -8.79
N SER A 530 -16.05 -11.32 -10.09
CA SER A 530 -17.30 -11.32 -10.86
C SER A 530 -17.52 -12.62 -11.63
N PRO A 531 -17.93 -13.72 -11.03
CA PRO A 531 -17.95 -15.03 -11.71
C PRO A 531 -18.96 -15.11 -12.87
N LYS A 532 -20.03 -14.30 -12.82
CA LYS A 532 -21.14 -14.33 -13.80
C LYS A 532 -21.25 -13.05 -14.64
N GLY A 533 -20.32 -12.09 -14.50
CA GLY A 533 -20.51 -10.75 -15.07
C GLY A 533 -21.62 -9.94 -14.38
N GLY A 534 -22.04 -8.84 -15.02
CA GLY A 534 -23.08 -7.94 -14.50
C GLY A 534 -22.53 -6.61 -14.01
N THR A 535 -23.35 -5.82 -13.30
CA THR A 535 -22.98 -4.49 -12.82
C THR A 535 -22.53 -4.53 -11.37
N TYR A 536 -21.36 -3.95 -11.11
CA TYR A 536 -20.75 -3.84 -9.79
C TYR A 536 -20.55 -2.37 -9.44
N VAL A 537 -20.83 -2.02 -8.20
CA VAL A 537 -20.72 -0.68 -7.67
C VAL A 537 -19.61 -0.67 -6.63
N LEU A 538 -18.66 0.25 -6.78
CA LEU A 538 -17.58 0.42 -5.81
C LEU A 538 -18.09 1.17 -4.59
N GLU A 539 -17.60 0.77 -3.40
CA GLU A 539 -17.92 1.46 -2.15
C GLU A 539 -17.33 2.87 -2.16
N MET A 540 -18.19 3.88 -2.14
CA MET A 540 -17.81 5.27 -2.26
C MET A 540 -17.80 6.05 -0.93
N GLY A 541 -18.31 5.44 0.15
CA GLY A 541 -18.56 6.14 1.41
C GLY A 541 -19.61 7.23 1.29
N GLU A 542 -19.48 8.28 2.09
CA GLU A 542 -20.42 9.40 2.10
C GLU A 542 -20.08 10.46 1.06
N PRO A 543 -21.08 11.09 0.42
CA PRO A 543 -20.85 12.14 -0.54
C PRO A 543 -20.38 13.44 0.16
N LEU A 544 -19.36 14.07 -0.39
CA LEU A 544 -18.75 15.30 0.13
C LEU A 544 -19.32 16.53 -0.59
N ARG A 545 -19.66 17.58 0.16
CA ARG A 545 -20.04 18.88 -0.45
C ARG A 545 -18.84 19.50 -1.15
N ILE A 546 -19.07 20.06 -2.33
CA ILE A 546 -17.99 20.68 -3.12
C ILE A 546 -17.35 21.88 -2.37
N VAL A 547 -18.12 22.61 -1.57
CA VAL A 547 -17.61 23.68 -0.71
C VAL A 547 -16.60 23.17 0.33
N ASP A 548 -16.87 21.99 0.92
CA ASP A 548 -15.96 21.38 1.90
C ASP A 548 -14.68 20.84 1.24
N LEU A 549 -14.81 20.35 -0.01
CA LEU A 549 -13.65 19.98 -0.83
C LEU A 549 -12.74 21.19 -1.11
N VAL A 550 -13.32 22.35 -1.48
CA VAL A 550 -12.57 23.59 -1.68
C VAL A 550 -11.87 24.03 -0.40
N SER A 551 -12.58 23.96 0.73
CA SER A 551 -12.01 24.30 2.05
C SER A 551 -10.84 23.39 2.38
N SER A 552 -10.94 22.08 2.07
CA SER A 552 -9.87 21.10 2.26
C SER A 552 -8.67 21.38 1.36
N LEU A 553 -8.93 21.76 0.11
CA LEU A 553 -7.90 22.07 -0.87
C LEU A 553 -7.13 23.36 -0.51
N ALA A 554 -7.86 24.43 -0.16
CA ALA A 554 -7.26 25.68 0.29
C ALA A 554 -6.36 25.45 1.51
N PHE A 555 -6.82 24.62 2.41
CA PHE A 555 -6.09 24.23 3.60
C PHE A 555 -4.78 23.47 3.26
N VAL A 556 -4.83 22.46 2.39
CA VAL A 556 -3.62 21.73 1.91
C VAL A 556 -2.64 22.71 1.24
N MET A 557 -3.16 23.70 0.50
CA MET A 557 -2.38 24.75 -0.17
C MET A 557 -1.91 25.86 0.79
N LYS A 558 -2.25 25.78 2.07
CA LYS A 558 -1.91 26.77 3.11
C LYS A 558 -2.45 28.16 2.81
N ILE A 559 -3.64 28.23 2.20
CA ILE A 559 -4.34 29.48 1.88
C ILE A 559 -5.35 29.77 3.02
N PRO A 560 -5.29 30.96 3.65
CA PRO A 560 -6.22 31.36 4.70
C PRO A 560 -7.67 31.34 4.21
N ARG A 561 -8.61 30.94 5.07
CA ARG A 561 -10.04 30.83 4.71
C ARG A 561 -10.66 32.14 4.24
N ASP A 562 -10.24 33.25 4.82
CA ASP A 562 -10.70 34.60 4.48
C ASP A 562 -10.21 35.09 3.11
N GLU A 563 -9.17 34.46 2.55
CA GLU A 563 -8.70 34.71 1.17
C GLU A 563 -9.47 33.91 0.12
N VAL A 564 -10.23 32.87 0.52
CA VAL A 564 -10.97 32.00 -0.41
C VAL A 564 -12.31 32.64 -0.76
N ARG A 565 -12.45 33.07 -2.01
CA ARG A 565 -13.71 33.59 -2.57
C ARG A 565 -14.41 32.53 -3.39
N ILE A 566 -15.72 32.37 -3.21
CA ILE A 566 -16.52 31.39 -3.94
C ILE A 566 -17.62 32.14 -4.68
N ASP A 567 -17.70 31.94 -6.00
CA ASP A 567 -18.76 32.44 -6.86
C ASP A 567 -19.69 31.29 -7.27
N TYR A 568 -20.98 31.47 -7.06
CA TYR A 568 -21.99 30.46 -7.42
C TYR A 568 -22.59 30.83 -8.78
N CYS A 569 -22.46 29.89 -9.76
CA CYS A 569 -22.89 30.15 -11.15
C CYS A 569 -24.20 29.46 -11.55
N GLY A 570 -24.85 28.73 -10.65
CA GLY A 570 -26.02 27.88 -10.93
C GLY A 570 -25.67 26.51 -11.53
N LEU A 571 -26.61 25.56 -11.43
CA LEU A 571 -26.46 24.25 -12.01
C LEU A 571 -26.37 24.30 -13.52
N ARG A 572 -25.46 23.54 -14.11
CA ARG A 572 -25.31 23.43 -15.56
C ARG A 572 -26.34 22.45 -16.13
N PRO A 573 -26.69 22.56 -17.45
CA PRO A 573 -27.50 21.55 -18.10
C PRO A 573 -26.94 20.12 -17.85
N GLY A 574 -27.83 19.20 -17.48
CA GLY A 574 -27.45 17.83 -17.18
C GLY A 574 -26.77 17.58 -15.83
N GLU A 575 -26.57 18.61 -14.99
CA GLU A 575 -25.97 18.47 -13.67
C GLU A 575 -27.04 18.26 -12.58
N LYS A 576 -26.77 17.34 -11.63
CA LYS A 576 -27.61 17.09 -10.45
C LYS A 576 -27.01 17.69 -9.19
N LEU A 577 -27.83 17.97 -8.16
CA LEU A 577 -27.34 18.30 -6.82
C LEU A 577 -26.62 17.13 -6.17
N ASP A 578 -27.26 15.97 -6.19
CA ASP A 578 -26.74 14.70 -5.67
C ASP A 578 -26.71 13.64 -6.77
N GLU A 579 -25.66 12.82 -6.81
CA GLU A 579 -25.58 11.67 -7.69
C GLU A 579 -25.99 10.40 -6.94
N GLU A 580 -26.52 9.42 -7.67
CA GLU A 580 -26.97 8.14 -7.14
C GLU A 580 -26.08 7.01 -7.68
N LEU A 581 -25.84 5.99 -6.85
CA LEU A 581 -25.03 4.83 -7.24
C LEU A 581 -25.88 3.64 -7.70
N PHE A 582 -27.14 3.56 -7.24
CA PHE A 582 -28.04 2.45 -7.49
C PHE A 582 -29.39 2.95 -7.97
N TYR A 583 -30.03 2.19 -8.85
CA TYR A 583 -31.45 2.35 -9.13
C TYR A 583 -32.30 1.77 -7.98
N ALA A 584 -33.54 2.25 -7.85
CA ALA A 584 -34.48 1.76 -6.83
C ALA A 584 -34.87 0.27 -7.03
N ASP A 585 -34.79 -0.23 -8.27
CA ASP A 585 -35.05 -1.60 -8.67
C ASP A 585 -33.80 -2.50 -8.69
N GLU A 586 -32.63 -1.99 -8.31
CA GLU A 586 -31.42 -2.78 -8.19
C GLU A 586 -31.32 -3.43 -6.80
N ARG A 587 -31.32 -4.77 -6.77
CA ARG A 587 -31.02 -5.51 -5.55
C ARG A 587 -29.52 -5.46 -5.27
N ARG A 588 -29.14 -4.94 -4.10
CA ARG A 588 -27.76 -4.89 -3.65
C ARG A 588 -27.36 -6.24 -3.08
N VAL A 589 -26.42 -6.90 -3.71
CA VAL A 589 -25.92 -8.22 -3.28
C VAL A 589 -24.45 -8.07 -2.87
N PRO A 590 -24.10 -8.38 -1.61
CA PRO A 590 -22.71 -8.37 -1.17
C PRO A 590 -21.86 -9.33 -2.01
N THR A 591 -20.61 -8.94 -2.28
CA THR A 591 -19.62 -9.85 -2.86
C THR A 591 -18.67 -10.38 -1.78
N VAL A 592 -17.70 -11.19 -2.17
CA VAL A 592 -16.65 -11.68 -1.27
C VAL A 592 -15.79 -10.54 -0.69
N ASN A 593 -15.80 -9.37 -1.33
CA ASN A 593 -15.12 -8.19 -0.84
C ASN A 593 -16.14 -7.06 -0.56
N PRO A 594 -16.18 -6.52 0.68
CA PRO A 594 -17.17 -5.52 1.08
C PRO A 594 -17.07 -4.19 0.32
N LEU A 595 -15.95 -3.95 -0.36
CA LEU A 595 -15.73 -2.73 -1.15
C LEU A 595 -16.35 -2.78 -2.55
N VAL A 596 -16.92 -3.93 -2.94
CA VAL A 596 -17.56 -4.14 -4.24
C VAL A 596 -18.92 -4.78 -4.03
N THR A 597 -19.99 -4.11 -4.43
CA THR A 597 -21.36 -4.59 -4.32
C THR A 597 -21.90 -4.94 -5.70
N PHE A 598 -22.54 -6.09 -5.85
CA PHE A 598 -23.23 -6.46 -7.08
C PHE A 598 -24.61 -5.78 -7.13
N ALA A 599 -24.82 -4.95 -8.18
CA ALA A 599 -26.11 -4.32 -8.46
C ALA A 599 -26.93 -5.23 -9.38
N ASN A 600 -27.73 -6.08 -8.78
CA ASN A 600 -28.53 -7.05 -9.52
C ASN A 600 -29.81 -6.40 -10.03
N ARG A 601 -29.84 -6.11 -11.33
CA ARG A 601 -30.99 -5.62 -12.08
C ARG A 601 -31.31 -6.60 -13.22
N PRO A 602 -32.56 -7.01 -13.43
CA PRO A 602 -32.90 -7.90 -14.52
C PRO A 602 -32.43 -7.35 -15.88
N PRO A 603 -31.75 -8.16 -16.71
CA PRO A 603 -31.34 -7.72 -18.02
C PRO A 603 -32.56 -7.53 -18.93
N LEU A 604 -32.50 -6.52 -19.80
CA LEU A 604 -33.49 -6.37 -20.86
C LEU A 604 -33.26 -7.44 -21.95
N PRO A 605 -34.31 -7.78 -22.73
CA PRO A 605 -34.13 -8.64 -23.91
C PRO A 605 -33.09 -8.02 -24.86
N LEU A 606 -32.10 -8.80 -25.27
CA LEU A 606 -31.00 -8.32 -26.13
C LEU A 606 -31.51 -7.70 -27.44
N ALA A 607 -32.58 -8.26 -28.01
CA ALA A 607 -33.20 -7.72 -29.23
C ALA A 607 -33.68 -6.28 -29.08
N ARG A 608 -34.26 -5.94 -27.90
CA ARG A 608 -34.70 -4.58 -27.60
C ARG A 608 -33.53 -3.61 -27.50
N VAL A 609 -32.46 -4.03 -26.82
CA VAL A 609 -31.29 -3.15 -26.66
C VAL A 609 -30.55 -2.98 -28.00
N ARG A 610 -30.52 -4.01 -28.85
CA ARG A 610 -29.99 -3.89 -30.21
C ARG A 610 -30.81 -2.92 -31.05
N GLN A 611 -32.13 -2.94 -30.94
CA GLN A 611 -32.98 -1.95 -31.58
C GLN A 611 -32.61 -0.51 -31.14
N TRP A 612 -32.35 -0.28 -29.86
CA TRP A 612 -31.87 1.01 -29.38
C TRP A 612 -30.53 1.43 -29.99
N LEU A 613 -29.58 0.48 -30.15
CA LEU A 613 -28.30 0.75 -30.80
C LEU A 613 -28.48 1.10 -32.28
N ASP A 614 -29.40 0.43 -33.01
CA ASP A 614 -29.69 0.71 -34.39
C ASP A 614 -30.36 2.09 -34.56
N GLU A 615 -31.29 2.44 -33.69
CA GLU A 615 -31.93 3.76 -33.64
C GLU A 615 -30.90 4.86 -33.38
N LEU A 616 -30.00 4.66 -32.40
CA LEU A 616 -28.92 5.59 -32.09
C LEU A 616 -27.90 5.73 -33.22
N ALA A 617 -27.53 4.61 -33.86
CA ALA A 617 -26.63 4.60 -35.00
C ALA A 617 -27.23 5.36 -36.19
N ALA A 618 -28.51 5.17 -36.47
CA ALA A 618 -29.24 5.88 -37.52
C ALA A 618 -29.33 7.39 -37.21
N ALA A 619 -29.66 7.75 -35.98
CA ALA A 619 -29.73 9.14 -35.53
C ALA A 619 -28.35 9.84 -35.60
N ALA A 620 -27.28 9.15 -35.19
CA ALA A 620 -25.90 9.68 -35.26
C ALA A 620 -25.46 9.85 -36.71
N ALA A 621 -25.75 8.87 -37.60
CA ALA A 621 -25.43 8.95 -39.02
C ALA A 621 -26.18 10.08 -39.73
N GLY A 622 -27.38 10.44 -39.26
CA GLY A 622 -28.15 11.57 -39.75
C GLY A 622 -27.51 12.95 -39.49
N GLY A 623 -26.56 13.04 -38.56
CA GLY A 623 -25.80 14.26 -38.26
C GLY A 623 -26.56 15.34 -37.49
N ASP A 624 -27.83 15.13 -37.17
CA ASP A 624 -28.63 16.09 -36.37
C ASP A 624 -28.49 15.80 -34.87
N SER A 625 -27.76 16.70 -34.19
CA SER A 625 -27.50 16.62 -32.76
C SER A 625 -28.76 16.61 -31.89
N ARG A 626 -29.83 17.32 -32.30
CA ARG A 626 -31.10 17.39 -31.56
C ARG A 626 -31.82 16.09 -31.63
N VAL A 627 -31.97 15.53 -32.85
CA VAL A 627 -32.63 14.25 -33.08
C VAL A 627 -31.91 13.15 -32.30
N ALA A 628 -30.56 13.10 -32.37
CA ALA A 628 -29.75 12.15 -31.67
C ALA A 628 -29.90 12.27 -30.13
N THR A 629 -29.95 13.49 -29.59
CA THR A 629 -30.20 13.73 -28.16
C THR A 629 -31.59 13.26 -27.76
N ASP A 630 -32.62 13.60 -28.54
CA ASP A 630 -34.02 13.23 -28.23
C ASP A 630 -34.17 11.70 -28.22
N VAL A 631 -33.57 10.99 -29.17
CA VAL A 631 -33.57 9.51 -29.19
C VAL A 631 -32.85 8.94 -27.96
N LEU A 632 -31.64 9.42 -27.66
CA LEU A 632 -30.84 8.95 -26.53
C LEU A 632 -31.56 9.17 -25.20
N MET A 633 -32.07 10.38 -24.96
CA MET A 633 -32.77 10.72 -23.73
C MET A 633 -34.13 10.04 -23.64
N GLY A 634 -34.82 9.81 -24.77
CA GLY A 634 -36.05 9.04 -24.86
C GLY A 634 -35.83 7.57 -24.42
N ILE A 635 -34.76 6.94 -24.90
CA ILE A 635 -34.36 5.59 -24.47
C ILE A 635 -34.05 5.56 -22.98
N ALA A 636 -33.27 6.50 -22.47
CA ALA A 636 -32.90 6.58 -21.07
C ALA A 636 -34.12 6.78 -20.15
N THR A 637 -35.06 7.64 -20.56
CA THR A 637 -36.31 7.87 -19.84
C THR A 637 -37.20 6.63 -19.83
N ALA A 638 -37.32 5.92 -20.98
CA ALA A 638 -38.10 4.69 -21.08
C ALA A 638 -37.53 3.54 -20.21
N ASP A 639 -36.21 3.45 -20.09
CA ASP A 639 -35.56 2.48 -19.19
C ASP A 639 -35.85 2.79 -17.73
N CYS A 640 -35.85 4.08 -17.34
CA CYS A 640 -36.18 4.50 -15.98
C CYS A 640 -37.68 4.36 -15.66
N ALA A 641 -38.58 4.59 -16.61
CA ALA A 641 -40.04 4.50 -16.41
C ALA A 641 -40.56 3.04 -16.24
N GLY A 642 -39.79 2.06 -16.73
CA GLY A 642 -40.09 0.63 -16.56
C GLY A 642 -39.74 0.06 -15.18
N VAL A 643 -39.22 0.90 -14.28
CA VAL A 643 -38.77 0.51 -12.93
C VAL A 643 -39.99 0.30 -12.03
N VAL A 644 -40.31 -0.95 -11.67
CA VAL A 644 -41.21 -1.28 -10.58
C VAL A 644 -40.36 -1.38 -9.31
N PRO A 645 -40.63 -0.58 -8.26
CA PRO A 645 -39.91 -0.71 -6.99
C PRO A 645 -40.02 -2.15 -6.48
N LEU A 646 -38.91 -2.75 -6.09
CA LEU A 646 -38.91 -4.05 -5.42
C LEU A 646 -39.59 -3.87 -4.06
N GLU A 647 -40.70 -4.54 -3.83
CA GLU A 647 -41.27 -4.65 -2.48
C GLU A 647 -40.21 -5.32 -1.57
N PRO A 648 -40.02 -4.82 -0.34
CA PRO A 648 -39.12 -5.45 0.62
C PRO A 648 -39.64 -6.87 0.91
N GLN A 649 -38.97 -7.89 0.36
CA GLN A 649 -39.21 -9.27 0.76
C GLN A 649 -38.65 -9.46 2.18
N ALA A 650 -39.52 -9.85 3.10
CA ALA A 650 -39.26 -10.03 4.52
C ALA A 650 -38.42 -11.29 4.87
N ASP A 651 -37.93 -12.04 3.90
CA ASP A 651 -37.22 -13.29 4.11
C ASP A 651 -35.90 -13.30 3.32
N ASP A 652 -34.80 -12.94 3.94
CA ASP A 652 -33.42 -13.38 3.62
C ASP A 652 -32.49 -12.98 4.78
N LEU A 653 -32.84 -13.40 6.01
CA LEU A 653 -31.92 -13.51 7.15
C LEU A 653 -31.86 -14.99 7.54
N GLU A 654 -31.13 -15.80 6.78
CA GLU A 654 -30.51 -17.05 7.23
C GLU A 654 -29.13 -17.22 6.58
#